data_bbeb1eeb02fdbfd5f97074a11245cca5
#
_entry.id   bbeb1eeb02fdbfd5f97074a11245cca5
#
_cell.length_a   1.000
_cell.length_b   1.000
_cell.length_c   1.000
_cell.angle_alpha   90.00
_cell.angle_beta   90.00
_cell.angle_gamma   90.00
#
_symmetry.space_group_name_H-M   'P 1'
#
loop_
_entity.id
_entity.type
_entity.pdbx_description
1 polymer ?
#
loop_
_entity_poly.entity_id
_entity_poly.type
_entity_poly.pdbx_seq_one_letter_code
_entity_poly.pdbx_strand_id
1 'polypeptide(L)'
;MLSIAGFSTFAQTPGLQPATKQLLLPNGWKLSPAGHSIPLGDLPLNIQLSSSGKYLAVTNNGQSTQTIQLIDPAKETILDSVVVGKAWYGLAFTKDEKHLYASGANDNWILNFPIAGGKLGKADTIRLGKPWPAQKISPAGIAVNQKNTRLYTVTKEDSAVYILDPASKQVLHRIQLPDIAYSCVLSPDESKLYVSVWGAASVVVIQTATAAITETIAVGNHPNELLLNKKGTVLYVANANDNTVSVINTNTGKVIETISATLYPTQLSGSTTNGLALSRDEKVLYIANADNNCLSVFNTSVPGRSQSMGFIPVGWYPTSVKVLRSKILVANGKGNTSLPNPLGPQPVSKLDNSGIHTGSTANSRLQYIAGLFKGSLSFIDAPKEEQLKSYTRQVYANTPFSDKKALLADGEAGNPVPRKQGDTSPIKYVFYIIKENRTYDQVLGDLPQGNGDSSLTLFGRHITPNHHAFAEDFVLLDNFYVDAEVSADGHNWSMAAYATDVVEKTWPTTYGNRGGTTSYEGGRPVTYPKDGFIWDYCQRAGISFRSYGEFGSYNKASLKTLQGHMSPYSPGFDMDIKDQVRVDAWQHDFDSLLAINQVPQFSTIRISNDHTSGQRKGKYSPRAAVADNDLAVGRLLDHLSHSPIWKESVVFILEDDAQNGPDHVDAHRSPAFVIGPYVKRKAVVHTMYSTSGFLRTMELILGLPPMSQYDAAAMPLYECFTATPDFTPYTVKPAQVDLEERNVAVNESSRKSEKYDLTKEDAAPDLELNEVIWKYFKGEEAIMPAPKRSAFVILEKKKKDDDD
;
A
#
# COMPACT_ATOMS: atom_id res chain seq x y z
N MET A 1 25.53 31.02 -35.86
CA MET A 1 25.30 30.98 -34.41
C MET A 1 23.88 30.48 -34.19
N LEU A 2 23.71 29.19 -33.99
CA LEU A 2 22.42 28.64 -33.57
C LEU A 2 22.41 28.67 -32.03
N SER A 3 21.53 29.47 -31.46
CA SER A 3 21.23 29.49 -30.03
C SER A 3 20.49 28.20 -29.71
N ILE A 4 21.15 27.26 -29.01
CA ILE A 4 20.52 26.15 -28.37
C ILE A 4 19.88 26.74 -27.11
N ALA A 5 18.57 26.99 -27.17
CA ALA A 5 17.77 27.25 -25.97
C ALA A 5 17.72 25.94 -25.17
N GLY A 6 18.53 25.86 -24.13
CA GLY A 6 18.45 24.82 -23.15
C GLY A 6 17.09 24.92 -22.45
N PHE A 7 16.17 24.02 -22.77
CA PHE A 7 14.99 23.78 -21.93
C PHE A 7 15.50 23.18 -20.60
N SER A 8 15.52 23.98 -19.55
CA SER A 8 15.60 23.46 -18.19
C SER A 8 14.33 22.67 -17.97
N THR A 9 14.40 21.35 -18.13
CA THR A 9 13.35 20.47 -17.66
C THR A 9 13.41 20.50 -16.14
N PHE A 10 12.51 21.24 -15.50
CA PHE A 10 12.32 21.11 -14.06
C PHE A 10 12.00 19.66 -13.73
N ALA A 11 12.67 19.11 -12.74
CA ALA A 11 12.40 17.75 -12.25
C ALA A 11 10.91 17.63 -11.88
N GLN A 12 10.25 16.58 -12.33
CA GLN A 12 8.88 16.32 -11.96
C GLN A 12 8.85 15.83 -10.50
N THR A 13 7.90 16.34 -9.72
CA THR A 13 7.63 15.90 -8.35
C THR A 13 6.17 15.50 -8.23
N PRO A 14 5.78 14.65 -7.25
CA PRO A 14 4.37 14.32 -6.99
C PRO A 14 3.51 15.57 -6.80
N GLY A 15 2.21 15.45 -7.11
CA GLY A 15 1.25 16.54 -7.03
C GLY A 15 0.77 17.06 -8.38
N LEU A 16 0.10 18.21 -8.38
CA LEU A 16 -0.49 18.79 -9.59
C LEU A 16 0.58 19.23 -10.59
N GLN A 17 0.50 18.71 -11.81
CA GLN A 17 1.34 19.09 -12.94
C GLN A 17 0.67 20.25 -13.70
N PRO A 18 1.18 21.50 -13.60
CA PRO A 18 0.49 22.70 -14.12
C PRO A 18 0.24 22.65 -15.63
N ALA A 19 1.17 22.06 -16.40
CA ALA A 19 1.08 21.99 -17.85
C ALA A 19 -0.03 21.06 -18.36
N THR A 20 -0.25 19.94 -17.68
CA THR A 20 -1.21 18.90 -18.11
C THR A 20 -2.48 18.87 -17.26
N LYS A 21 -2.49 19.55 -16.12
CA LYS A 21 -3.56 19.49 -15.10
C LYS A 21 -3.81 18.09 -14.56
N GLN A 22 -2.85 17.19 -14.68
CA GLN A 22 -2.85 15.85 -14.10
C GLN A 22 -2.19 15.90 -12.72
N LEU A 23 -2.61 15.01 -11.83
CA LEU A 23 -1.95 14.79 -10.54
C LEU A 23 -0.95 13.64 -10.71
N LEU A 24 0.32 13.89 -10.42
CA LEU A 24 1.37 12.87 -10.45
C LEU A 24 1.49 12.23 -9.07
N LEU A 25 1.47 10.91 -9.02
CA LEU A 25 1.62 10.11 -7.81
C LEU A 25 3.11 9.75 -7.57
N PRO A 26 3.51 9.41 -6.34
CA PRO A 26 4.88 9.02 -6.00
C PRO A 26 5.43 7.86 -6.85
N ASN A 27 4.57 6.91 -7.23
CA ASN A 27 4.91 5.79 -8.11
C ASN A 27 4.96 6.12 -9.62
N GLY A 28 4.87 7.39 -9.99
CA GLY A 28 4.90 7.85 -11.37
C GLY A 28 3.58 7.74 -12.15
N TRP A 29 2.52 7.18 -11.56
CA TRP A 29 1.19 7.15 -12.17
C TRP A 29 0.53 8.52 -12.06
N LYS A 30 -0.49 8.78 -12.89
CA LYS A 30 -1.17 10.07 -12.93
C LYS A 30 -2.67 9.91 -12.72
N LEU A 31 -3.29 10.96 -12.20
CA LEU A 31 -4.73 11.03 -12.01
C LEU A 31 -5.32 12.22 -12.79
N SER A 32 -6.50 12.00 -13.33
CA SER A 32 -7.37 13.03 -13.88
C SER A 32 -8.83 12.55 -13.80
N PRO A 33 -9.39 12.49 -12.58
CA PRO A 33 -10.69 11.87 -12.32
C PRO A 33 -11.82 12.50 -13.13
N ALA A 34 -12.72 11.65 -13.64
CA ALA A 34 -13.94 12.09 -14.31
C ALA A 34 -14.98 12.57 -13.29
N GLY A 35 -15.86 13.49 -13.71
CA GLY A 35 -16.91 14.04 -12.87
C GLY A 35 -16.36 14.96 -11.79
N HIS A 36 -16.98 14.91 -10.60
CA HIS A 36 -16.53 15.65 -9.44
C HIS A 36 -16.61 14.75 -8.19
N SER A 37 -15.97 15.16 -7.10
CA SER A 37 -15.88 14.35 -5.88
C SER A 37 -16.16 15.17 -4.64
N ILE A 38 -16.74 14.53 -3.62
CA ILE A 38 -16.78 15.04 -2.25
C ILE A 38 -15.78 14.29 -1.37
N PRO A 39 -15.19 14.94 -0.36
CA PRO A 39 -14.26 14.30 0.56
C PRO A 39 -14.99 13.31 1.48
N LEU A 40 -14.30 12.20 1.79
CA LEU A 40 -14.71 11.19 2.77
C LEU A 40 -13.66 11.08 3.89
N GLY A 41 -13.80 10.09 4.77
CA GLY A 41 -12.76 9.68 5.71
C GLY A 41 -11.65 8.87 5.02
N ASP A 42 -10.73 8.35 5.81
CA ASP A 42 -9.61 7.54 5.29
C ASP A 42 -10.10 6.17 4.82
N LEU A 43 -9.61 5.72 3.69
CA LEU A 43 -9.90 4.43 3.07
C LEU A 43 -11.40 4.09 3.12
N PRO A 44 -12.27 4.78 2.37
CA PRO A 44 -13.65 4.35 2.18
C PRO A 44 -13.64 2.99 1.47
N LEU A 45 -13.87 1.91 2.24
CA LEU A 45 -13.71 0.54 1.73
C LEU A 45 -14.95 0.06 0.99
N ASN A 46 -16.15 0.49 1.40
CA ASN A 46 -17.40 0.10 0.77
C ASN A 46 -18.40 1.23 0.76
N ILE A 47 -19.21 1.25 -0.29
CA ILE A 47 -20.42 2.07 -0.39
C ILE A 47 -21.63 1.20 -0.69
N GLN A 48 -22.76 1.46 -0.03
CA GLN A 48 -23.99 0.71 -0.20
C GLN A 48 -25.17 1.66 -0.39
N LEU A 49 -25.93 1.45 -1.49
CA LEU A 49 -27.17 2.18 -1.74
C LEU A 49 -28.33 1.55 -0.97
N SER A 50 -29.19 2.39 -0.42
CA SER A 50 -30.51 1.97 0.07
C SER A 50 -31.42 1.56 -1.11
N SER A 51 -32.47 0.77 -0.86
CA SER A 51 -33.31 0.19 -1.91
C SER A 51 -34.03 1.22 -2.78
N SER A 52 -34.38 2.38 -2.22
CA SER A 52 -34.98 3.51 -2.97
C SER A 52 -33.92 4.39 -3.67
N GLY A 53 -32.64 4.25 -3.28
CA GLY A 53 -31.56 5.16 -3.67
C GLY A 53 -31.59 6.50 -2.97
N LYS A 54 -32.37 6.63 -1.87
CA LYS A 54 -32.41 7.85 -1.06
C LYS A 54 -31.15 8.06 -0.25
N TYR A 55 -30.52 6.99 0.19
CA TYR A 55 -29.34 7.00 1.02
C TYR A 55 -28.22 6.20 0.39
N LEU A 56 -27.00 6.67 0.60
CA LEU A 56 -25.75 5.95 0.38
C LEU A 56 -25.02 5.88 1.71
N ALA A 57 -24.69 4.67 2.16
CA ALA A 57 -23.85 4.46 3.34
C ALA A 57 -22.40 4.23 2.90
N VAL A 58 -21.44 4.69 3.69
CA VAL A 58 -20.00 4.54 3.46
C VAL A 58 -19.33 4.05 4.74
N THR A 59 -18.42 3.08 4.63
CA THR A 59 -17.46 2.74 5.70
C THR A 59 -16.12 3.40 5.40
N ASN A 60 -15.55 4.10 6.39
CA ASN A 60 -14.18 4.62 6.32
C ASN A 60 -13.30 3.81 7.28
N ASN A 61 -12.36 3.05 6.72
CA ASN A 61 -11.61 1.99 7.39
C ASN A 61 -10.12 2.28 7.53
N GLY A 62 -9.70 3.50 7.27
CA GLY A 62 -8.30 3.89 7.32
C GLY A 62 -7.69 3.85 8.72
N GLN A 63 -6.42 4.19 8.78
CA GLN A 63 -5.63 4.15 10.01
C GLN A 63 -6.13 5.16 11.04
N SER A 64 -6.61 6.35 10.62
CA SER A 64 -7.14 7.35 11.54
C SER A 64 -8.54 6.96 12.05
N THR A 65 -9.43 7.88 12.39
CA THR A 65 -10.73 7.50 12.93
C THR A 65 -11.63 6.88 11.90
N GLN A 66 -12.22 5.76 12.30
CA GLN A 66 -13.16 5.03 11.48
C GLN A 66 -14.58 5.55 11.70
N THR A 67 -15.30 5.71 10.60
CA THR A 67 -16.67 6.27 10.62
C THR A 67 -17.60 5.48 9.71
N ILE A 68 -18.89 5.54 10.03
CA ILE A 68 -19.99 5.24 9.11
C ILE A 68 -20.62 6.55 8.70
N GLN A 69 -20.64 6.83 7.40
CA GLN A 69 -21.25 8.05 6.85
C GLN A 69 -22.54 7.71 6.11
N LEU A 70 -23.54 8.58 6.24
CA LEU A 70 -24.79 8.55 5.50
C LEU A 70 -24.84 9.76 4.56
N ILE A 71 -25.06 9.52 3.28
CA ILE A 71 -24.99 10.52 2.21
C ILE A 71 -26.35 10.57 1.49
N ASP A 72 -26.81 11.76 1.11
CA ASP A 72 -27.84 11.96 0.12
C ASP A 72 -27.18 11.99 -1.27
N PRO A 73 -27.26 10.90 -2.04
CA PRO A 73 -26.55 10.84 -3.32
C PRO A 73 -27.21 11.69 -4.42
N ALA A 74 -28.43 12.18 -4.21
CA ALA A 74 -29.09 13.07 -5.15
C ALA A 74 -28.67 14.53 -4.94
N LYS A 75 -28.40 14.93 -3.69
CA LYS A 75 -27.89 16.24 -3.31
C LYS A 75 -26.35 16.27 -3.21
N GLU A 76 -25.72 15.09 -3.26
CA GLU A 76 -24.26 14.92 -3.17
C GLU A 76 -23.68 15.50 -1.87
N THR A 77 -24.41 15.29 -0.77
CA THR A 77 -24.08 15.84 0.55
C THR A 77 -24.05 14.76 1.63
N ILE A 78 -23.09 14.89 2.54
CA ILE A 78 -23.04 14.06 3.75
C ILE A 78 -24.17 14.53 4.68
N LEU A 79 -25.09 13.62 5.00
CA LEU A 79 -26.20 13.88 5.92
C LEU A 79 -25.79 13.67 7.38
N ASP A 80 -24.95 12.67 7.60
CA ASP A 80 -24.50 12.27 8.94
C ASP A 80 -23.19 11.50 8.90
N SER A 81 -22.41 11.57 9.98
CA SER A 81 -21.16 10.85 10.15
C SER A 81 -21.03 10.42 11.61
N VAL A 82 -20.96 9.11 11.85
CA VAL A 82 -20.86 8.53 13.18
C VAL A 82 -19.52 7.84 13.35
N VAL A 83 -18.80 8.22 14.41
CA VAL A 83 -17.55 7.56 14.80
C VAL A 83 -17.86 6.18 15.35
N VAL A 84 -17.06 5.19 14.90
CA VAL A 84 -17.13 3.81 15.40
C VAL A 84 -15.75 3.37 15.89
N GLY A 85 -15.72 2.47 16.85
CA GLY A 85 -14.45 1.96 17.38
C GLY A 85 -13.63 1.26 16.30
N LYS A 86 -14.30 0.35 15.58
CA LYS A 86 -13.74 -0.38 14.44
C LYS A 86 -14.80 -0.59 13.38
N ALA A 87 -14.40 -0.56 12.11
CA ALA A 87 -15.26 -0.82 10.97
C ALA A 87 -14.54 -1.74 9.96
N TRP A 88 -15.31 -2.36 9.10
CA TRP A 88 -14.82 -3.11 7.96
C TRP A 88 -15.81 -3.01 6.79
N TYR A 89 -15.62 -3.81 5.76
CA TYR A 89 -16.38 -3.79 4.50
C TYR A 89 -17.90 -3.86 4.64
N GLY A 90 -18.44 -4.60 5.64
CA GLY A 90 -19.86 -4.95 5.74
C GLY A 90 -20.79 -3.77 5.97
N LEU A 91 -21.72 -3.56 5.04
CA LEU A 91 -22.85 -2.62 5.11
C LEU A 91 -24.11 -3.27 4.54
N ALA A 92 -25.24 -3.16 5.22
CA ALA A 92 -26.53 -3.64 4.70
C ALA A 92 -27.70 -2.78 5.22
N PHE A 93 -28.46 -2.17 4.30
CA PHE A 93 -29.75 -1.56 4.65
C PHE A 93 -30.84 -2.61 4.76
N THR A 94 -31.76 -2.42 5.72
CA THR A 94 -33.03 -3.15 5.68
C THR A 94 -33.88 -2.68 4.50
N LYS A 95 -34.79 -3.55 4.03
CA LYS A 95 -35.65 -3.24 2.86
C LYS A 95 -36.54 -2.01 3.07
N ASP A 96 -36.97 -1.76 4.29
CA ASP A 96 -37.77 -0.60 4.70
C ASP A 96 -36.91 0.66 4.97
N GLU A 97 -35.58 0.55 4.82
CA GLU A 97 -34.59 1.63 5.00
C GLU A 97 -34.59 2.27 6.40
N LYS A 98 -35.14 1.58 7.40
CA LYS A 98 -35.16 2.07 8.79
C LYS A 98 -33.92 1.69 9.58
N HIS A 99 -33.13 0.74 9.09
CA HIS A 99 -31.91 0.29 9.76
C HIS A 99 -30.76 0.14 8.76
N LEU A 100 -29.56 0.43 9.26
CA LEU A 100 -28.29 0.14 8.60
C LEU A 100 -27.49 -0.78 9.52
N TYR A 101 -27.14 -1.95 9.03
CA TYR A 101 -26.15 -2.83 9.65
C TYR A 101 -24.76 -2.52 9.13
N ALA A 102 -23.77 -2.44 10.04
CA ALA A 102 -22.37 -2.21 9.72
C ALA A 102 -21.47 -3.17 10.50
N SER A 103 -20.37 -3.60 9.87
CA SER A 103 -19.37 -4.42 10.53
C SER A 103 -18.60 -3.62 11.59
N GLY A 104 -18.44 -4.18 12.79
CA GLY A 104 -17.57 -3.71 13.85
C GLY A 104 -16.18 -4.37 13.85
N ALA A 105 -15.80 -5.00 12.75
CA ALA A 105 -14.48 -5.63 12.55
C ALA A 105 -13.99 -6.41 13.77
N ASN A 106 -12.76 -6.14 14.25
CA ASN A 106 -12.12 -6.83 15.37
C ASN A 106 -12.75 -6.55 16.75
N ASP A 107 -13.82 -5.76 16.85
CA ASP A 107 -14.66 -5.73 18.05
C ASP A 107 -15.61 -6.93 18.10
N ASN A 108 -15.67 -7.73 17.04
CA ASN A 108 -16.44 -8.97 16.92
C ASN A 108 -17.94 -8.76 17.13
N TRP A 109 -18.46 -7.66 16.60
CA TRP A 109 -19.89 -7.35 16.61
C TRP A 109 -20.39 -6.77 15.29
N ILE A 110 -21.69 -6.71 15.15
CA ILE A 110 -22.38 -5.96 14.10
C ILE A 110 -23.09 -4.79 14.77
N LEU A 111 -22.93 -3.60 14.21
CA LEU A 111 -23.60 -2.38 14.63
C LEU A 111 -24.92 -2.28 13.86
N ASN A 112 -26.00 -1.98 14.55
CA ASN A 112 -27.32 -1.73 14.00
C ASN A 112 -27.71 -0.27 14.28
N PHE A 113 -27.71 0.56 13.25
CA PHE A 113 -28.09 1.97 13.33
C PHE A 113 -29.53 2.14 12.89
N PRO A 114 -30.46 2.62 13.74
CA PRO A 114 -31.76 3.09 13.29
C PRO A 114 -31.59 4.38 12.48
N ILE A 115 -32.36 4.52 11.40
CA ILE A 115 -32.32 5.69 10.52
C ILE A 115 -33.61 6.49 10.66
N ALA A 116 -33.50 7.76 11.02
CA ALA A 116 -34.60 8.68 11.11
C ALA A 116 -34.19 10.08 10.65
N GLY A 117 -34.99 10.71 9.76
CA GLY A 117 -34.72 12.07 9.30
C GLY A 117 -33.36 12.28 8.62
N GLY A 118 -32.80 11.24 8.01
CA GLY A 118 -31.46 11.30 7.41
C GLY A 118 -30.30 11.25 8.43
N LYS A 119 -30.58 10.82 9.66
CA LYS A 119 -29.59 10.65 10.73
C LYS A 119 -29.47 9.18 11.13
N LEU A 120 -28.25 8.77 11.47
CA LEU A 120 -27.95 7.51 12.11
C LEU A 120 -28.15 7.67 13.62
N GLY A 121 -29.11 6.94 14.18
CA GLY A 121 -29.34 6.94 15.61
C GLY A 121 -28.25 6.19 16.38
N LYS A 122 -28.38 6.13 17.71
CA LYS A 122 -27.46 5.37 18.55
C LYS A 122 -27.43 3.92 18.10
N ALA A 123 -26.24 3.42 17.81
CA ALA A 123 -26.05 2.02 17.40
C ALA A 123 -26.46 1.07 18.53
N ASP A 124 -27.21 0.05 18.16
CA ASP A 124 -27.37 -1.17 18.94
C ASP A 124 -26.37 -2.22 18.44
N THR A 125 -25.95 -3.13 19.33
CA THR A 125 -24.85 -4.05 19.06
C THR A 125 -25.32 -5.49 19.07
N ILE A 126 -25.01 -6.25 18.01
CA ILE A 126 -25.17 -7.69 17.95
C ILE A 126 -23.77 -8.32 18.08
N ARG A 127 -23.52 -9.01 19.21
CA ARG A 127 -22.20 -9.56 19.54
C ARG A 127 -22.03 -10.97 18.99
N LEU A 128 -20.93 -11.20 18.27
CA LEU A 128 -20.49 -12.53 17.82
C LEU A 128 -19.56 -13.17 18.86
N GLY A 129 -18.82 -12.36 19.60
CA GLY A 129 -17.89 -12.80 20.61
C GLY A 129 -17.25 -11.65 21.39
N LYS A 130 -16.25 -11.99 22.21
CA LYS A 130 -15.45 -10.99 22.95
C LYS A 130 -14.57 -10.19 21.96
N PRO A 131 -14.32 -8.89 22.21
CA PRO A 131 -13.43 -8.10 21.38
C PRO A 131 -12.01 -8.67 21.31
N TRP A 132 -11.29 -8.31 20.25
CA TRP A 132 -9.85 -8.60 20.09
C TRP A 132 -9.04 -8.10 21.29
N PRO A 133 -8.01 -8.83 21.76
CA PRO A 133 -7.48 -10.10 21.21
C PRO A 133 -8.11 -11.35 21.83
N ALA A 134 -9.11 -11.22 22.71
CA ALA A 134 -9.71 -12.34 23.45
C ALA A 134 -10.36 -13.37 22.53
N GLN A 135 -10.99 -12.93 21.45
CA GLN A 135 -11.46 -13.75 20.34
C GLN A 135 -11.13 -13.11 19.02
N LYS A 136 -10.89 -13.93 18.00
CA LYS A 136 -10.50 -13.52 16.66
C LYS A 136 -11.58 -13.97 15.68
N ILE A 137 -12.59 -13.13 15.45
CA ILE A 137 -13.74 -13.41 14.57
C ILE A 137 -13.74 -12.46 13.39
N SER A 138 -13.85 -11.16 13.63
CA SER A 138 -13.81 -10.07 12.65
C SER A 138 -14.88 -10.20 11.55
N PRO A 139 -16.16 -9.83 11.81
CA PRO A 139 -17.17 -9.76 10.76
C PRO A 139 -16.71 -8.88 9.61
N ALA A 140 -16.98 -9.34 8.37
CA ALA A 140 -16.66 -8.69 7.13
C ALA A 140 -17.95 -8.36 6.36
N GLY A 141 -18.22 -9.02 5.23
CA GLY A 141 -19.45 -8.81 4.47
C GLY A 141 -20.73 -9.13 5.25
N ILE A 142 -21.79 -8.38 5.00
CA ILE A 142 -23.09 -8.50 5.66
C ILE A 142 -24.20 -8.57 4.61
N ALA A 143 -25.15 -9.48 4.79
CA ALA A 143 -26.41 -9.52 4.06
C ALA A 143 -27.59 -9.67 5.03
N VAL A 144 -28.72 -9.02 4.72
CA VAL A 144 -29.97 -9.11 5.50
C VAL A 144 -31.11 -9.53 4.59
N ASN A 145 -31.98 -10.41 5.07
CA ASN A 145 -33.15 -10.82 4.30
C ASN A 145 -34.21 -9.71 4.27
N GLN A 146 -35.13 -9.76 3.30
CA GLN A 146 -36.12 -8.69 3.05
C GLN A 146 -37.01 -8.42 4.25
N LYS A 147 -37.32 -9.47 5.05
CA LYS A 147 -38.16 -9.37 6.26
C LYS A 147 -37.40 -8.92 7.50
N ASN A 148 -36.10 -8.72 7.42
CA ASN A 148 -35.22 -8.42 8.56
C ASN A 148 -35.34 -9.43 9.71
N THR A 149 -35.49 -10.72 9.38
CA THR A 149 -35.57 -11.82 10.34
C THR A 149 -34.31 -12.70 10.36
N ARG A 150 -33.42 -12.52 9.39
CA ARG A 150 -32.12 -13.20 9.28
C ARG A 150 -31.06 -12.22 8.80
N LEU A 151 -29.96 -12.22 9.53
CA LEU A 151 -28.74 -11.48 9.22
C LEU A 151 -27.62 -12.49 8.99
N TYR A 152 -26.88 -12.32 7.91
CA TYR A 152 -25.76 -13.16 7.54
C TYR A 152 -24.50 -12.31 7.56
N THR A 153 -23.44 -12.81 8.17
CA THR A 153 -22.13 -12.18 8.09
C THR A 153 -21.05 -13.20 7.90
N VAL A 154 -20.12 -12.90 7.03
CA VAL A 154 -18.89 -13.67 6.86
C VAL A 154 -17.81 -13.10 7.75
N THR A 155 -16.82 -13.90 8.10
CA THR A 155 -15.77 -13.48 9.03
C THR A 155 -14.37 -13.67 8.45
N LYS A 156 -13.48 -12.75 8.80
CA LYS A 156 -12.13 -12.68 8.28
C LYS A 156 -11.11 -13.48 9.11
N GLU A 157 -11.30 -13.56 10.44
CA GLU A 157 -10.28 -14.13 11.31
C GLU A 157 -10.55 -15.61 11.69
N ASP A 158 -11.81 -16.02 11.82
CA ASP A 158 -12.18 -17.42 12.11
C ASP A 158 -12.82 -18.16 10.92
N SER A 159 -12.79 -17.56 9.74
CA SER A 159 -13.19 -18.16 8.46
C SER A 159 -14.56 -18.84 8.54
N ALA A 160 -15.60 -18.08 8.86
CA ALA A 160 -16.94 -18.62 9.06
C ALA A 160 -18.05 -17.75 8.46
N VAL A 161 -19.25 -18.34 8.35
CA VAL A 161 -20.50 -17.60 8.19
C VAL A 161 -21.29 -17.71 9.48
N TYR A 162 -21.76 -16.58 9.98
CA TYR A 162 -22.69 -16.51 11.09
C TYR A 162 -24.08 -16.14 10.57
N ILE A 163 -25.09 -16.93 10.92
CA ILE A 163 -26.51 -16.65 10.67
C ILE A 163 -27.13 -16.23 12.00
N LEU A 164 -27.76 -15.07 12.02
CA LEU A 164 -28.24 -14.42 13.23
C LEU A 164 -29.72 -14.07 13.11
N ASP A 165 -30.41 -14.09 14.24
CA ASP A 165 -31.70 -13.41 14.40
C ASP A 165 -31.45 -11.98 14.90
N PRO A 166 -31.71 -10.93 14.10
CA PRO A 166 -31.43 -9.57 14.49
C PRO A 166 -32.32 -9.06 15.64
N ALA A 167 -33.50 -9.64 15.86
CA ALA A 167 -34.42 -9.23 16.93
C ALA A 167 -33.97 -9.76 18.29
N SER A 168 -33.66 -11.07 18.38
CA SER A 168 -33.15 -11.68 19.59
C SER A 168 -31.63 -11.51 19.76
N LYS A 169 -30.91 -11.10 18.72
CA LYS A 169 -29.45 -10.97 18.65
C LYS A 169 -28.69 -12.29 18.86
N GLN A 170 -29.36 -13.40 18.65
CA GLN A 170 -28.76 -14.73 18.86
C GLN A 170 -28.10 -15.23 17.57
N VAL A 171 -26.97 -15.90 17.72
CA VAL A 171 -26.35 -16.70 16.66
C VAL A 171 -27.16 -18.01 16.54
N LEU A 172 -27.77 -18.20 15.36
CA LEU A 172 -28.54 -19.39 15.03
C LEU A 172 -27.64 -20.49 14.48
N HIS A 173 -26.72 -20.12 13.60
CA HIS A 173 -25.77 -21.06 13.01
C HIS A 173 -24.41 -20.40 12.82
N ARG A 174 -23.35 -21.20 12.96
CA ARG A 174 -21.98 -20.90 12.54
C ARG A 174 -21.53 -22.00 11.58
N ILE A 175 -21.13 -21.61 10.40
CA ILE A 175 -20.73 -22.51 9.31
C ILE A 175 -19.25 -22.24 9.03
N GLN A 176 -18.40 -23.26 9.17
CA GLN A 176 -16.98 -23.15 8.88
C GLN A 176 -16.75 -23.06 7.38
N LEU A 177 -15.89 -22.13 6.94
CA LEU A 177 -15.43 -21.96 5.57
C LEU A 177 -14.01 -22.51 5.41
N PRO A 178 -13.57 -22.79 4.18
CA PRO A 178 -12.23 -23.32 3.94
C PRO A 178 -11.10 -22.33 4.26
N ASP A 179 -11.35 -21.01 4.13
CA ASP A 179 -10.40 -19.94 4.45
C ASP A 179 -11.15 -18.62 4.72
N ILE A 180 -10.42 -17.54 4.93
CA ILE A 180 -10.97 -16.20 5.20
C ILE A 180 -11.94 -15.76 4.13
N ALA A 181 -13.03 -15.13 4.53
CA ALA A 181 -14.08 -14.64 3.64
C ALA A 181 -14.16 -13.11 3.60
N TYR A 182 -14.61 -12.55 2.48
CA TYR A 182 -14.70 -11.12 2.27
C TYR A 182 -16.13 -10.59 2.22
N SER A 183 -16.95 -11.15 1.34
CA SER A 183 -18.31 -10.67 1.05
C SER A 183 -19.33 -11.80 0.97
N CYS A 184 -20.60 -11.44 1.09
CA CYS A 184 -21.70 -12.37 0.84
C CYS A 184 -22.90 -11.63 0.24
N VAL A 185 -23.70 -12.38 -0.56
CA VAL A 185 -24.92 -11.86 -1.19
C VAL A 185 -26.01 -12.95 -1.22
N LEU A 186 -27.26 -12.57 -0.89
CA LEU A 186 -28.42 -13.44 -1.00
C LEU A 186 -28.94 -13.50 -2.43
N SER A 187 -29.41 -14.68 -2.86
CA SER A 187 -30.24 -14.79 -4.07
C SER A 187 -31.53 -13.98 -3.91
N PRO A 188 -32.17 -13.53 -5.00
CA PRO A 188 -33.40 -12.73 -4.93
C PRO A 188 -34.57 -13.45 -4.22
N ASP A 189 -34.61 -14.78 -4.29
CA ASP A 189 -35.58 -15.63 -3.58
C ASP A 189 -35.14 -16.00 -2.15
N GLU A 190 -33.95 -15.50 -1.74
CA GLU A 190 -33.34 -15.75 -0.43
C GLU A 190 -33.03 -17.22 -0.10
N SER A 191 -33.11 -18.11 -1.08
CA SER A 191 -32.86 -19.55 -0.88
C SER A 191 -31.38 -19.89 -0.79
N LYS A 192 -30.50 -19.05 -1.38
CA LYS A 192 -29.05 -19.26 -1.41
C LYS A 192 -28.32 -18.04 -0.91
N LEU A 193 -27.22 -18.27 -0.19
CA LEU A 193 -26.19 -17.27 0.14
C LEU A 193 -24.92 -17.63 -0.61
N TYR A 194 -24.42 -16.69 -1.42
CA TYR A 194 -23.12 -16.80 -2.07
C TYR A 194 -22.09 -16.07 -1.21
N VAL A 195 -20.91 -16.69 -1.02
CA VAL A 195 -19.85 -16.21 -0.16
C VAL A 195 -18.53 -16.21 -0.92
N SER A 196 -17.85 -15.08 -1.04
CA SER A 196 -16.49 -15.01 -1.57
C SER A 196 -15.48 -15.41 -0.48
N VAL A 197 -14.70 -16.47 -0.75
CA VAL A 197 -13.67 -16.96 0.15
C VAL A 197 -12.32 -16.41 -0.32
N TRP A 198 -11.95 -15.29 0.27
CA TRP A 198 -10.83 -14.45 -0.16
C TRP A 198 -9.50 -15.23 -0.23
N GLY A 199 -9.25 -16.10 0.78
CA GLY A 199 -8.03 -16.89 0.87
C GLY A 199 -8.02 -18.20 0.09
N ALA A 200 -9.13 -18.59 -0.59
CA ALA A 200 -9.26 -19.90 -1.21
C ALA A 200 -9.70 -19.89 -2.68
N ALA A 201 -9.60 -18.76 -3.38
CA ALA A 201 -9.98 -18.62 -4.80
C ALA A 201 -11.32 -19.31 -5.15
N SER A 202 -12.34 -19.14 -4.31
CA SER A 202 -13.62 -19.83 -4.48
C SER A 202 -14.82 -19.01 -4.00
N VAL A 203 -15.99 -19.34 -4.56
CA VAL A 203 -17.30 -18.93 -4.06
C VAL A 203 -17.99 -20.14 -3.45
N VAL A 204 -18.37 -20.04 -2.16
CA VAL A 204 -19.15 -21.05 -1.47
C VAL A 204 -20.63 -20.70 -1.55
N VAL A 205 -21.46 -21.69 -1.84
CA VAL A 205 -22.93 -21.56 -1.91
C VAL A 205 -23.55 -22.26 -0.69
N ILE A 206 -24.32 -21.52 0.07
CA ILE A 206 -24.99 -22.01 1.29
C ILE A 206 -26.50 -21.99 1.04
N GLN A 207 -27.18 -23.12 1.30
CA GLN A 207 -28.63 -23.19 1.34
C GLN A 207 -29.11 -22.55 2.65
N THR A 208 -29.87 -21.48 2.56
CA THR A 208 -30.26 -20.67 3.74
C THR A 208 -31.19 -21.44 4.70
N ALA A 209 -32.07 -22.30 4.16
CA ALA A 209 -33.03 -23.07 4.95
C ALA A 209 -32.38 -24.14 5.83
N THR A 210 -31.27 -24.73 5.38
CA THR A 210 -30.57 -25.82 6.08
C THR A 210 -29.26 -25.39 6.71
N ALA A 211 -28.80 -24.18 6.43
CA ALA A 211 -27.50 -23.66 6.82
C ALA A 211 -26.31 -24.57 6.36
N ALA A 212 -26.48 -25.27 5.23
CA ALA A 212 -25.50 -26.21 4.71
C ALA A 212 -24.78 -25.65 3.46
N ILE A 213 -23.48 -25.89 3.36
CA ILE A 213 -22.73 -25.68 2.12
C ILE A 213 -23.17 -26.71 1.12
N THR A 214 -23.67 -26.28 -0.05
CA THR A 214 -24.15 -27.15 -1.13
C THR A 214 -23.20 -27.20 -2.31
N GLU A 215 -22.37 -26.18 -2.48
CA GLU A 215 -21.46 -26.08 -3.62
C GLU A 215 -20.26 -25.20 -3.29
N THR A 216 -19.11 -25.49 -3.90
CA THR A 216 -17.92 -24.64 -3.93
C THR A 216 -17.48 -24.45 -5.37
N ILE A 217 -17.49 -23.23 -5.85
CA ILE A 217 -17.20 -22.85 -7.24
C ILE A 217 -15.81 -22.23 -7.29
N ALA A 218 -14.88 -22.82 -8.03
CA ALA A 218 -13.56 -22.26 -8.24
C ALA A 218 -13.65 -20.98 -9.10
N VAL A 219 -12.95 -19.93 -8.68
CA VAL A 219 -12.85 -18.63 -9.35
C VAL A 219 -11.39 -18.15 -9.35
N GLY A 220 -11.12 -16.90 -9.73
CA GLY A 220 -9.78 -16.34 -9.65
C GLY A 220 -9.35 -16.02 -8.21
N ASN A 221 -8.06 -15.66 -8.04
CA ASN A 221 -7.47 -15.38 -6.75
C ASN A 221 -8.04 -14.10 -6.11
N HIS A 222 -8.17 -14.12 -4.81
CA HIS A 222 -8.75 -13.05 -3.98
C HIS A 222 -10.14 -12.62 -4.46
N PRO A 223 -11.12 -13.55 -4.49
CA PRO A 223 -12.49 -13.17 -4.78
C PRO A 223 -13.01 -12.26 -3.66
N ASN A 224 -13.41 -11.05 -4.01
CA ASN A 224 -13.85 -10.04 -3.04
C ASN A 224 -15.32 -9.66 -3.28
N GLU A 225 -15.66 -8.59 -4.02
CA GLU A 225 -17.06 -8.20 -4.21
C GLU A 225 -17.84 -9.20 -5.09
N LEU A 226 -19.07 -9.47 -4.66
CA LEU A 226 -20.05 -10.31 -5.34
C LEU A 226 -21.20 -9.45 -5.84
N LEU A 227 -21.62 -9.65 -7.10
CA LEU A 227 -22.73 -8.90 -7.70
C LEU A 227 -23.66 -9.85 -8.47
N LEU A 228 -24.90 -10.02 -7.98
CA LEU A 228 -25.95 -10.74 -8.70
C LEU A 228 -26.70 -9.81 -9.63
N ASN A 229 -27.10 -10.33 -10.81
CA ASN A 229 -28.11 -9.67 -11.62
C ASN A 229 -29.49 -9.76 -10.93
N LYS A 230 -30.47 -8.91 -11.32
CA LYS A 230 -31.79 -8.84 -10.68
C LYS A 230 -32.54 -10.15 -10.68
N LYS A 231 -32.35 -10.98 -11.70
CA LYS A 231 -32.97 -12.32 -11.81
C LYS A 231 -32.27 -13.37 -10.95
N GLY A 232 -31.08 -13.07 -10.41
CA GLY A 232 -30.27 -14.03 -9.65
C GLY A 232 -29.69 -15.17 -10.52
N THR A 233 -29.71 -15.05 -11.85
CA THR A 233 -29.23 -16.08 -12.78
C THR A 233 -27.74 -15.96 -13.13
N VAL A 234 -27.13 -14.79 -12.89
CA VAL A 234 -25.73 -14.51 -13.14
C VAL A 234 -25.11 -13.86 -11.92
N LEU A 235 -23.99 -14.42 -11.47
CA LEU A 235 -23.16 -13.86 -10.40
C LEU A 235 -21.82 -13.43 -10.99
N TYR A 236 -21.47 -12.17 -10.79
CA TYR A 236 -20.15 -11.61 -11.08
C TYR A 236 -19.31 -11.62 -9.81
N VAL A 237 -18.05 -12.03 -9.92
CA VAL A 237 -17.09 -12.13 -8.81
C VAL A 237 -15.83 -11.40 -9.20
N ALA A 238 -15.49 -10.35 -8.47
CA ALA A 238 -14.22 -9.64 -8.65
C ALA A 238 -13.07 -10.45 -8.04
N ASN A 239 -12.02 -10.72 -8.82
CA ASN A 239 -10.83 -11.47 -8.40
C ASN A 239 -9.63 -10.53 -8.39
N ALA A 240 -9.34 -9.95 -7.23
CA ALA A 240 -8.40 -8.83 -7.12
C ALA A 240 -6.97 -9.19 -7.53
N ASN A 241 -6.48 -10.34 -7.12
CA ASN A 241 -5.09 -10.76 -7.37
C ASN A 241 -4.88 -11.35 -8.78
N ASP A 242 -5.98 -11.63 -9.52
CA ASP A 242 -5.94 -12.07 -10.92
C ASP A 242 -6.32 -10.99 -11.93
N ASN A 243 -6.72 -9.81 -11.47
CA ASN A 243 -7.19 -8.70 -12.31
C ASN A 243 -8.38 -9.09 -13.21
N THR A 244 -9.26 -9.97 -12.74
CA THR A 244 -10.35 -10.54 -13.52
C THR A 244 -11.70 -10.45 -12.82
N VAL A 245 -12.77 -10.70 -13.58
CA VAL A 245 -14.11 -10.97 -13.04
C VAL A 245 -14.58 -12.32 -13.54
N SER A 246 -14.90 -13.25 -12.64
CA SER A 246 -15.55 -14.51 -12.98
C SER A 246 -17.06 -14.30 -13.12
N VAL A 247 -17.63 -14.77 -14.22
CA VAL A 247 -19.07 -14.74 -14.50
C VAL A 247 -19.65 -16.14 -14.32
N ILE A 248 -20.50 -16.31 -13.32
CA ILE A 248 -21.07 -17.60 -12.95
C ILE A 248 -22.54 -17.67 -13.35
N ASN A 249 -22.94 -18.75 -14.02
CA ASN A 249 -24.33 -19.12 -14.17
C ASN A 249 -24.78 -19.81 -12.88
N THR A 250 -25.67 -19.16 -12.13
CA THR A 250 -26.10 -19.62 -10.79
C THR A 250 -26.98 -20.86 -10.81
N ASN A 251 -27.62 -21.17 -11.95
CA ASN A 251 -28.42 -22.37 -12.11
C ASN A 251 -27.57 -23.64 -12.29
N THR A 252 -26.37 -23.49 -12.86
CA THR A 252 -25.47 -24.61 -13.14
C THR A 252 -24.25 -24.63 -12.22
N GLY A 253 -24.01 -23.58 -11.43
CA GLY A 253 -22.80 -23.43 -10.59
C GLY A 253 -21.51 -23.30 -11.38
N LYS A 254 -21.55 -23.00 -12.68
CA LYS A 254 -20.37 -22.97 -13.54
C LYS A 254 -19.95 -21.55 -13.89
N VAL A 255 -18.63 -21.31 -13.89
CA VAL A 255 -18.04 -20.15 -14.55
C VAL A 255 -18.25 -20.28 -16.05
N ILE A 256 -18.96 -19.34 -16.66
CA ILE A 256 -19.27 -19.30 -18.10
C ILE A 256 -18.39 -18.31 -18.84
N GLU A 257 -17.67 -17.43 -18.13
CA GLU A 257 -16.76 -16.44 -18.69
C GLU A 257 -15.80 -15.94 -17.60
N THR A 258 -14.59 -15.59 -18.00
CA THR A 258 -13.65 -14.81 -17.19
C THR A 258 -13.30 -13.53 -17.95
N ILE A 259 -13.70 -12.39 -17.41
CA ILE A 259 -13.45 -11.07 -17.99
C ILE A 259 -12.11 -10.58 -17.46
N SER A 260 -11.15 -10.23 -18.34
CA SER A 260 -9.94 -9.50 -17.97
C SER A 260 -10.27 -8.01 -17.85
N ALA A 261 -10.00 -7.45 -16.68
CA ALA A 261 -10.25 -6.03 -16.38
C ALA A 261 -9.03 -5.14 -16.64
N THR A 262 -7.91 -5.70 -17.10
CA THR A 262 -6.65 -5.02 -17.33
C THR A 262 -6.71 -3.99 -18.46
N LEU A 263 -5.81 -2.99 -18.42
CA LEU A 263 -5.69 -1.98 -19.49
C LEU A 263 -5.11 -2.57 -20.79
N TYR A 264 -4.26 -3.56 -20.67
CA TYR A 264 -3.62 -4.29 -21.76
C TYR A 264 -3.82 -5.80 -21.55
N PRO A 265 -3.77 -6.61 -22.60
CA PRO A 265 -3.88 -8.07 -22.47
C PRO A 265 -2.62 -8.67 -21.84
N THR A 266 -2.33 -8.29 -20.61
CA THR A 266 -1.16 -8.72 -19.84
C THR A 266 -1.58 -9.66 -18.71
N GLN A 267 -0.64 -10.50 -18.26
CA GLN A 267 -0.80 -11.33 -17.06
C GLN A 267 -0.20 -10.67 -15.81
N LEU A 268 0.46 -9.52 -15.96
CA LEU A 268 1.12 -8.83 -14.83
C LEU A 268 0.09 -8.35 -13.80
N SER A 269 0.43 -8.49 -12.52
CA SER A 269 -0.32 -7.92 -11.40
C SER A 269 -0.37 -6.39 -11.49
N GLY A 270 -1.29 -5.74 -10.76
CA GLY A 270 -1.36 -4.28 -10.63
C GLY A 270 -2.59 -3.62 -11.25
N SER A 271 -3.70 -4.36 -11.49
CA SER A 271 -5.01 -3.76 -11.76
C SER A 271 -5.89 -3.77 -10.53
N THR A 272 -5.86 -4.84 -9.75
CA THR A 272 -6.59 -5.04 -8.48
C THR A 272 -8.08 -4.78 -8.62
N THR A 273 -8.80 -5.78 -9.12
CA THR A 273 -10.25 -5.72 -9.35
C THR A 273 -11.01 -5.75 -8.02
N ASN A 274 -11.62 -4.64 -7.62
CA ASN A 274 -12.27 -4.50 -6.32
C ASN A 274 -13.80 -4.47 -6.41
N GLY A 275 -14.37 -3.41 -6.97
CA GLY A 275 -15.78 -3.11 -6.92
C GLY A 275 -16.51 -3.42 -8.22
N LEU A 276 -17.79 -3.81 -8.11
CA LEU A 276 -18.63 -4.17 -9.24
C LEU A 276 -19.98 -3.43 -9.21
N ALA A 277 -20.44 -2.96 -10.36
CA ALA A 277 -21.79 -2.43 -10.51
C ALA A 277 -22.37 -2.68 -11.90
N LEU A 278 -23.64 -3.05 -11.97
CA LEU A 278 -24.39 -3.11 -13.23
C LEU A 278 -25.13 -1.80 -13.47
N SER A 279 -25.25 -1.39 -14.72
CA SER A 279 -26.19 -0.34 -15.13
C SER A 279 -27.63 -0.75 -14.79
N ARG A 280 -28.55 0.25 -14.76
CA ARG A 280 -29.96 -0.01 -14.37
C ARG A 280 -30.63 -1.07 -15.23
N ASP A 281 -30.29 -1.15 -16.51
CA ASP A 281 -30.79 -2.15 -17.49
C ASP A 281 -29.94 -3.41 -17.54
N GLU A 282 -28.92 -3.51 -16.69
CA GLU A 282 -28.00 -4.65 -16.56
C GLU A 282 -27.19 -4.99 -17.83
N LYS A 283 -27.08 -4.04 -18.77
CA LYS A 283 -26.31 -4.24 -20.01
C LYS A 283 -24.89 -3.81 -19.92
N VAL A 284 -24.51 -3.01 -18.93
CA VAL A 284 -23.17 -2.49 -18.74
C VAL A 284 -22.68 -2.86 -17.35
N LEU A 285 -21.51 -3.47 -17.28
CA LEU A 285 -20.78 -3.76 -16.05
C LEU A 285 -19.63 -2.74 -15.89
N TYR A 286 -19.58 -2.10 -14.74
CA TYR A 286 -18.49 -1.25 -14.30
C TYR A 286 -17.66 -2.01 -13.27
N ILE A 287 -16.35 -2.04 -13.47
CA ILE A 287 -15.38 -2.78 -12.67
C ILE A 287 -14.35 -1.78 -12.11
N ALA A 288 -14.25 -1.63 -10.81
CA ALA A 288 -13.26 -0.76 -10.19
C ALA A 288 -11.90 -1.45 -10.14
N ASN A 289 -10.92 -0.88 -10.84
CA ASN A 289 -9.52 -1.31 -10.85
C ASN A 289 -8.72 -0.39 -9.94
N ALA A 290 -8.44 -0.85 -8.71
CA ALA A 290 -7.86 -0.02 -7.67
C ALA A 290 -6.50 0.57 -8.06
N ASP A 291 -5.59 -0.26 -8.51
CA ASP A 291 -4.23 0.14 -8.81
C ASP A 291 -4.07 0.80 -10.19
N ASN A 292 -5.04 0.63 -11.09
CA ASN A 292 -5.09 1.39 -12.34
C ASN A 292 -5.85 2.72 -12.25
N ASN A 293 -6.43 3.04 -11.10
CA ASN A 293 -7.16 4.27 -10.86
C ASN A 293 -8.25 4.55 -11.91
N CYS A 294 -8.97 3.49 -12.30
CA CYS A 294 -10.00 3.59 -13.33
C CYS A 294 -11.13 2.57 -13.13
N LEU A 295 -12.23 2.79 -13.84
CA LEU A 295 -13.25 1.76 -14.06
C LEU A 295 -13.06 1.14 -15.44
N SER A 296 -13.04 -0.20 -15.52
CA SER A 296 -13.25 -0.90 -16.77
C SER A 296 -14.75 -1.00 -17.06
N VAL A 297 -15.15 -0.80 -18.31
CA VAL A 297 -16.55 -0.77 -18.75
C VAL A 297 -16.77 -1.87 -19.77
N PHE A 298 -17.74 -2.76 -19.49
CA PHE A 298 -18.05 -3.90 -20.34
C PHE A 298 -19.54 -3.94 -20.70
N ASN A 299 -19.82 -4.24 -21.96
CA ASN A 299 -21.16 -4.65 -22.39
C ASN A 299 -21.40 -6.11 -21.98
N THR A 300 -22.41 -6.34 -21.14
CA THR A 300 -22.79 -7.63 -20.58
C THR A 300 -24.19 -8.06 -21.02
N SER A 301 -24.73 -7.47 -22.09
CA SER A 301 -26.09 -7.77 -22.62
C SER A 301 -26.29 -9.25 -22.92
N VAL A 302 -25.22 -9.97 -23.23
CA VAL A 302 -25.24 -11.41 -23.49
C VAL A 302 -24.30 -12.07 -22.46
N PRO A 303 -24.84 -12.72 -21.42
CA PRO A 303 -24.01 -13.42 -20.43
C PRO A 303 -23.08 -14.45 -21.09
N GLY A 304 -21.80 -14.45 -20.67
CA GLY A 304 -20.78 -15.32 -21.25
C GLY A 304 -20.14 -14.80 -22.55
N ARG A 305 -20.49 -13.57 -22.99
CA ARG A 305 -19.94 -12.93 -24.19
C ARG A 305 -19.78 -11.43 -23.99
N SER A 306 -19.13 -11.05 -22.88
CA SER A 306 -18.90 -9.64 -22.54
C SER A 306 -17.91 -8.99 -23.51
N GLN A 307 -18.10 -7.69 -23.77
CA GLN A 307 -17.25 -6.92 -24.69
C GLN A 307 -16.76 -5.65 -23.98
N SER A 308 -15.46 -5.40 -24.05
CA SER A 308 -14.89 -4.15 -23.52
C SER A 308 -15.42 -2.94 -24.30
N MET A 309 -15.86 -1.93 -23.58
CA MET A 309 -16.31 -0.65 -24.15
C MET A 309 -15.27 0.45 -23.93
N GLY A 310 -14.35 0.28 -22.97
CA GLY A 310 -13.33 1.25 -22.61
C GLY A 310 -13.20 1.45 -21.11
N PHE A 311 -12.64 2.62 -20.71
CA PHE A 311 -12.28 2.92 -19.34
C PHE A 311 -12.74 4.32 -18.94
N ILE A 312 -12.97 4.52 -17.62
CA ILE A 312 -13.30 5.81 -17.02
C ILE A 312 -12.24 6.13 -15.96
N PRO A 313 -11.52 7.27 -16.03
CA PRO A 313 -10.55 7.65 -15.02
C PRO A 313 -11.26 8.07 -13.72
N VAL A 314 -10.75 7.62 -12.58
CA VAL A 314 -11.27 7.95 -11.25
C VAL A 314 -10.16 8.42 -10.31
N GLY A 315 -10.45 8.59 -9.04
CA GLY A 315 -9.44 8.95 -8.04
C GLY A 315 -8.51 7.79 -7.69
N TRP A 316 -7.62 8.02 -6.74
CA TRP A 316 -6.60 7.06 -6.36
C TRP A 316 -7.19 5.89 -5.56
N TYR A 317 -6.91 4.68 -6.01
CA TYR A 317 -7.31 3.41 -5.39
C TYR A 317 -8.84 3.25 -5.24
N PRO A 318 -9.63 3.14 -6.34
CA PRO A 318 -11.06 2.92 -6.25
C PRO A 318 -11.38 1.57 -5.57
N THR A 319 -12.17 1.63 -4.50
CA THR A 319 -12.50 0.48 -3.65
C THR A 319 -13.87 -0.11 -3.95
N SER A 320 -14.83 0.73 -4.30
CA SER A 320 -16.22 0.30 -4.54
C SER A 320 -16.91 1.19 -5.57
N VAL A 321 -17.84 0.62 -6.32
CA VAL A 321 -18.63 1.33 -7.33
C VAL A 321 -20.09 0.96 -7.20
N LYS A 322 -21.01 1.93 -7.36
CA LYS A 322 -22.46 1.72 -7.43
C LYS A 322 -23.05 2.60 -8.53
N VAL A 323 -24.21 2.20 -9.05
CA VAL A 323 -24.94 2.97 -10.06
C VAL A 323 -26.29 3.40 -9.51
N LEU A 324 -26.55 4.70 -9.55
CA LEU A 324 -27.85 5.29 -9.19
C LEU A 324 -28.42 6.03 -10.40
N ARG A 325 -29.48 5.47 -11.01
CA ARG A 325 -30.08 6.02 -12.25
C ARG A 325 -29.03 6.06 -13.37
N SER A 326 -28.58 7.24 -13.78
CA SER A 326 -27.53 7.47 -14.78
C SER A 326 -26.20 7.92 -14.16
N LYS A 327 -26.09 7.98 -12.82
CA LYS A 327 -24.85 8.34 -12.16
C LYS A 327 -24.09 7.11 -11.67
N ILE A 328 -22.80 7.13 -11.86
CA ILE A 328 -21.82 6.16 -11.35
C ILE A 328 -21.19 6.81 -10.11
N LEU A 329 -21.24 6.12 -8.99
CA LEU A 329 -20.71 6.55 -7.70
C LEU A 329 -19.49 5.69 -7.39
N VAL A 330 -18.34 6.32 -7.15
CA VAL A 330 -17.06 5.59 -6.92
C VAL A 330 -16.41 6.07 -5.64
N ALA A 331 -16.17 5.15 -4.71
CA ALA A 331 -15.32 5.41 -3.56
C ALA A 331 -13.85 5.24 -3.95
N ASN A 332 -13.02 6.23 -3.68
CA ASN A 332 -11.58 6.22 -3.91
C ASN A 332 -10.87 6.18 -2.57
N GLY A 333 -10.12 5.12 -2.30
CA GLY A 333 -9.55 4.82 -0.99
C GLY A 333 -8.47 5.80 -0.54
N LYS A 334 -7.63 6.25 -1.47
CA LYS A 334 -6.49 7.16 -1.21
C LYS A 334 -6.75 8.60 -1.71
N GLY A 335 -7.98 8.92 -2.14
CA GLY A 335 -8.37 10.25 -2.59
C GLY A 335 -7.83 10.64 -3.95
N ASN A 336 -7.11 11.77 -4.06
CA ASN A 336 -6.71 12.31 -5.35
C ASN A 336 -5.22 12.67 -5.45
N THR A 337 -4.47 12.76 -4.34
CA THR A 337 -3.05 13.15 -4.36
C THR A 337 -2.33 12.71 -3.10
N SER A 338 -1.00 12.56 -3.16
CA SER A 338 -0.15 12.56 -1.98
C SER A 338 0.24 13.99 -1.59
N LEU A 339 0.79 14.14 -0.41
CA LEU A 339 1.09 15.45 0.18
C LEU A 339 2.44 15.43 0.91
N PRO A 340 3.13 16.57 0.99
CA PRO A 340 4.26 16.74 1.90
C PRO A 340 3.79 16.69 3.36
N ASN A 341 4.68 16.25 4.25
CA ASN A 341 4.38 16.15 5.69
C ASN A 341 5.42 16.85 6.59
N PRO A 342 5.81 18.10 6.32
CA PRO A 342 6.87 18.78 7.07
C PRO A 342 6.52 19.02 8.55
N LEU A 343 5.27 18.79 8.96
CA LEU A 343 4.82 18.87 10.37
C LEU A 343 4.57 17.50 11.00
N GLY A 344 4.82 16.42 10.30
CA GLY A 344 4.53 15.09 10.80
C GLY A 344 5.59 14.58 11.80
N PRO A 345 5.19 13.68 12.68
CA PRO A 345 3.92 13.62 13.36
C PRO A 345 3.85 14.61 14.51
N GLN A 346 2.79 15.39 14.59
CA GLN A 346 2.52 16.26 15.76
C GLN A 346 2.15 15.41 16.98
N PRO A 347 2.39 15.93 18.22
CA PRO A 347 2.01 15.20 19.42
C PRO A 347 0.54 14.79 19.42
N VAL A 348 0.29 13.49 19.29
CA VAL A 348 -1.09 12.93 19.28
C VAL A 348 -1.83 13.26 20.58
N SER A 349 -1.11 13.39 21.71
CA SER A 349 -1.67 13.74 23.01
C SER A 349 -2.25 15.17 23.10
N LYS A 350 -1.85 16.07 22.22
CA LYS A 350 -2.36 17.46 22.16
C LYS A 350 -3.40 17.65 21.05
N LEU A 351 -3.66 16.63 20.25
CA LEU A 351 -4.64 16.66 19.21
C LEU A 351 -5.96 16.15 19.78
N ASP A 352 -6.97 16.98 19.72
CA ASP A 352 -8.32 16.50 19.88
C ASP A 352 -8.62 15.53 18.74
N ASN A 353 -8.62 14.24 19.06
CA ASN A 353 -8.95 13.20 18.12
C ASN A 353 -10.31 13.41 17.43
N SER A 354 -11.21 14.21 17.98
CA SER A 354 -12.52 14.51 17.39
C SER A 354 -12.41 15.16 16.01
N GLY A 355 -11.41 15.97 15.75
CA GLY A 355 -11.29 16.71 14.49
C GLY A 355 -10.61 15.92 13.36
N ILE A 356 -9.81 14.90 13.65
CA ILE A 356 -9.33 13.95 12.65
C ILE A 356 -10.54 13.24 12.01
N HIS A 357 -11.62 13.15 12.72
CA HIS A 357 -12.79 12.35 12.45
C HIS A 357 -13.84 13.01 11.58
N THR A 358 -13.90 14.32 11.56
CA THR A 358 -15.01 15.06 10.95
C THR A 358 -14.66 15.71 9.62
N GLY A 359 -13.42 15.55 9.14
CA GLY A 359 -12.94 16.29 7.97
C GLY A 359 -12.81 17.80 8.23
N SER A 360 -12.88 18.23 9.50
CA SER A 360 -12.74 19.62 9.87
C SER A 360 -11.29 20.07 9.69
N THR A 361 -11.10 21.28 9.16
CA THR A 361 -9.79 21.92 8.95
C THR A 361 -9.01 22.17 10.24
N ALA A 362 -9.61 21.97 11.42
CA ALA A 362 -8.99 22.18 12.72
C ALA A 362 -7.81 21.23 13.00
N ASN A 363 -7.72 20.07 12.32
CA ASN A 363 -6.64 19.09 12.47
C ASN A 363 -5.74 18.94 11.25
N SER A 364 -5.62 19.97 10.45
CA SER A 364 -4.60 20.08 9.40
C SER A 364 -3.14 20.04 9.93
N ARG A 365 -2.95 19.77 11.20
CA ARG A 365 -1.63 19.73 11.87
C ARG A 365 -1.03 18.34 11.98
N LEU A 366 -1.84 17.28 11.88
CA LEU A 366 -1.32 15.91 11.86
C LEU A 366 -0.95 15.52 10.43
N GLN A 367 0.32 15.27 10.20
CA GLN A 367 0.85 14.97 8.88
C GLN A 367 1.55 13.60 8.87
N TYR A 368 0.86 12.61 9.38
CA TYR A 368 1.26 11.22 9.25
C TYR A 368 0.84 10.69 7.88
N ILE A 369 1.71 9.96 7.21
CA ILE A 369 1.49 9.50 5.83
C ILE A 369 0.13 8.82 5.68
N ALA A 370 -0.20 7.86 6.52
CA ALA A 370 -1.48 7.14 6.49
C ALA A 370 -2.70 8.04 6.74
N GLY A 371 -2.55 9.17 7.41
CA GLY A 371 -3.60 10.16 7.68
C GLY A 371 -3.73 11.25 6.61
N LEU A 372 -2.78 11.33 5.67
CA LEU A 372 -2.83 12.28 4.56
C LEU A 372 -3.75 11.83 3.43
N PHE A 373 -4.01 10.52 3.31
CA PHE A 373 -4.85 9.94 2.28
C PHE A 373 -6.33 10.00 2.69
N LYS A 374 -6.96 11.13 2.46
CA LYS A 374 -8.40 11.25 2.63
C LYS A 374 -9.11 10.70 1.41
N GLY A 375 -9.99 9.73 1.63
CA GLY A 375 -10.81 9.16 0.57
C GLY A 375 -11.76 10.17 -0.04
N SER A 376 -12.33 9.81 -1.17
CA SER A 376 -13.32 10.65 -1.86
C SER A 376 -14.44 9.79 -2.44
N LEU A 377 -15.59 10.40 -2.65
CA LEU A 377 -16.71 9.85 -3.40
C LEU A 377 -16.87 10.62 -4.70
N SER A 378 -16.62 9.97 -5.83
CA SER A 378 -16.82 10.55 -7.15
C SER A 378 -18.25 10.35 -7.64
N PHE A 379 -18.80 11.38 -8.30
CA PHE A 379 -20.08 11.40 -8.99
C PHE A 379 -19.82 11.60 -10.48
N ILE A 380 -20.11 10.59 -11.28
CA ILE A 380 -19.81 10.58 -12.71
C ILE A 380 -21.09 10.30 -13.47
N ASP A 381 -21.46 11.14 -14.42
CA ASP A 381 -22.57 10.84 -15.30
C ASP A 381 -22.16 9.69 -16.25
N ALA A 382 -23.07 8.73 -16.44
CA ALA A 382 -22.80 7.61 -17.34
C ALA A 382 -22.43 8.14 -18.74
N PRO A 383 -21.21 7.89 -19.24
CA PRO A 383 -20.72 8.52 -20.44
C PRO A 383 -21.43 8.00 -21.70
N LYS A 384 -21.66 8.88 -22.64
CA LYS A 384 -21.98 8.49 -24.03
C LYS A 384 -20.73 7.93 -24.71
N GLU A 385 -20.91 7.25 -25.84
CA GLU A 385 -19.81 6.59 -26.55
C GLU A 385 -18.59 7.48 -26.80
N GLU A 386 -18.80 8.70 -27.32
CA GLU A 386 -17.68 9.64 -27.59
C GLU A 386 -16.97 10.10 -26.30
N GLN A 387 -17.73 10.31 -25.22
CA GLN A 387 -17.17 10.66 -23.93
C GLN A 387 -16.37 9.47 -23.34
N LEU A 388 -16.87 8.24 -23.48
CA LEU A 388 -16.16 7.05 -23.03
C LEU A 388 -14.83 6.84 -23.80
N LYS A 389 -14.83 7.09 -25.12
CA LYS A 389 -13.61 7.08 -25.94
C LYS A 389 -12.61 8.13 -25.45
N SER A 390 -13.09 9.32 -25.06
CA SER A 390 -12.23 10.38 -24.49
C SER A 390 -11.66 9.95 -23.15
N TYR A 391 -12.48 9.43 -22.26
CA TYR A 391 -12.05 8.92 -20.95
C TYR A 391 -11.04 7.76 -21.10
N THR A 392 -11.26 6.86 -22.05
CA THR A 392 -10.32 5.78 -22.33
C THR A 392 -8.95 6.30 -22.73
N ARG A 393 -8.88 7.29 -23.64
CA ARG A 393 -7.61 7.94 -23.99
C ARG A 393 -6.94 8.57 -22.80
N GLN A 394 -7.72 9.16 -21.89
CA GLN A 394 -7.20 9.80 -20.68
C GLN A 394 -6.65 8.77 -19.69
N VAL A 395 -7.29 7.61 -19.51
CA VAL A 395 -6.77 6.52 -18.68
C VAL A 395 -5.42 6.04 -19.21
N TYR A 396 -5.29 5.82 -20.52
CA TYR A 396 -4.00 5.47 -21.11
C TYR A 396 -2.93 6.56 -20.96
N ALA A 397 -3.31 7.83 -21.02
CA ALA A 397 -2.39 8.95 -20.81
C ALA A 397 -1.97 9.13 -19.34
N ASN A 398 -2.77 8.66 -18.41
CA ASN A 398 -2.47 8.65 -16.97
C ASN A 398 -1.52 7.51 -16.58
N THR A 399 -1.50 6.44 -17.38
CA THR A 399 -0.83 5.20 -17.07
C THR A 399 0.53 5.15 -17.73
N PRO A 400 1.64 5.05 -16.97
CA PRO A 400 2.98 4.93 -17.56
C PRO A 400 3.22 3.56 -18.18
N PHE A 401 2.46 2.53 -17.77
CA PHE A 401 2.58 1.16 -18.27
C PHE A 401 2.08 1.01 -19.72
N SER A 402 2.81 0.21 -20.49
CA SER A 402 2.36 -0.35 -21.77
C SER A 402 3.08 -1.67 -22.05
N ASP A 403 2.48 -2.55 -22.84
CA ASP A 403 3.12 -3.81 -23.26
C ASP A 403 4.48 -3.57 -23.93
N LYS A 404 4.65 -2.44 -24.61
CA LYS A 404 5.94 -2.05 -25.21
C LYS A 404 7.00 -1.78 -24.16
N LYS A 405 6.65 -1.10 -23.05
CA LYS A 405 7.59 -0.81 -21.96
C LYS A 405 7.97 -2.08 -21.19
N ALA A 406 7.06 -3.02 -21.02
CA ALA A 406 7.37 -4.31 -20.44
C ALA A 406 8.46 -5.06 -21.22
N LEU A 407 8.41 -4.97 -22.57
CA LEU A 407 9.36 -5.63 -23.48
C LEU A 407 10.64 -4.84 -23.73
N LEU A 408 10.54 -3.51 -23.72
CA LEU A 408 11.66 -2.59 -23.98
C LEU A 408 11.57 -1.41 -23.01
N ALA A 409 12.38 -1.47 -21.97
CA ALA A 409 12.48 -0.42 -20.97
C ALA A 409 13.13 0.85 -21.54
N ASP A 410 12.89 1.98 -20.89
CA ASP A 410 13.62 3.21 -21.12
C ASP A 410 15.12 2.98 -20.85
N GLY A 411 16.02 3.72 -21.49
CA GLY A 411 17.45 3.56 -21.31
C GLY A 411 18.26 4.03 -22.50
N GLU A 412 19.58 3.91 -22.40
CA GLU A 412 20.55 4.35 -23.40
C GLU A 412 21.32 3.16 -23.99
N ALA A 413 21.69 3.25 -25.26
CA ALA A 413 22.52 2.21 -25.90
C ALA A 413 23.92 2.18 -25.27
N GLY A 414 24.42 1.00 -24.94
CA GLY A 414 25.71 0.80 -24.31
C GLY A 414 25.75 1.08 -22.81
N ASN A 415 24.61 1.40 -22.19
CA ASN A 415 24.50 1.50 -20.74
C ASN A 415 24.64 0.12 -20.08
N PRO A 416 25.28 0.00 -18.90
CA PRO A 416 25.38 -1.24 -18.15
C PRO A 416 24.03 -1.86 -17.76
N VAL A 417 22.98 -1.02 -17.65
CA VAL A 417 21.60 -1.47 -17.43
C VAL A 417 20.98 -1.80 -18.80
N PRO A 418 20.66 -3.10 -19.06
CA PRO A 418 20.03 -3.50 -20.31
C PRO A 418 18.64 -2.88 -20.48
N ARG A 419 18.19 -2.79 -21.74
CA ARG A 419 16.83 -2.32 -22.06
C ARG A 419 15.83 -3.43 -22.27
N LYS A 420 16.31 -4.63 -22.50
CA LYS A 420 15.49 -5.83 -22.71
C LYS A 420 15.88 -6.92 -21.74
N GLN A 421 14.90 -7.69 -21.33
CA GLN A 421 15.14 -8.92 -20.60
C GLN A 421 16.07 -9.84 -21.40
N GLY A 422 17.12 -10.36 -20.72
CA GLY A 422 18.08 -11.29 -21.30
C GLY A 422 19.20 -10.67 -22.13
N ASP A 423 19.21 -9.35 -22.36
CA ASP A 423 20.39 -8.64 -22.87
C ASP A 423 21.51 -8.70 -21.81
N THR A 424 22.76 -8.72 -22.26
CA THR A 424 23.90 -8.88 -21.36
C THR A 424 24.22 -7.60 -20.60
N SER A 425 24.50 -7.75 -19.29
CA SER A 425 25.06 -6.69 -18.44
C SER A 425 26.48 -7.07 -18.02
N PRO A 426 27.41 -6.11 -17.86
CA PRO A 426 28.70 -6.37 -17.22
C PRO A 426 28.57 -6.64 -15.72
N ILE A 427 27.42 -6.38 -15.13
CA ILE A 427 27.11 -6.57 -13.72
C ILE A 427 26.48 -7.96 -13.54
N LYS A 428 27.03 -8.74 -12.63
CA LYS A 428 26.58 -10.12 -12.36
C LYS A 428 26.01 -10.32 -10.97
N TYR A 429 26.44 -9.48 -10.01
CA TYR A 429 26.07 -9.61 -8.60
C TYR A 429 25.30 -8.38 -8.17
N VAL A 430 24.08 -8.59 -7.69
CA VAL A 430 23.18 -7.54 -7.20
C VAL A 430 22.96 -7.74 -5.71
N PHE A 431 23.33 -6.74 -4.91
CA PHE A 431 23.08 -6.68 -3.48
C PHE A 431 21.99 -5.64 -3.23
N TYR A 432 20.88 -6.07 -2.62
CA TYR A 432 19.74 -5.24 -2.34
C TYR A 432 19.57 -5.11 -0.83
N ILE A 433 19.83 -3.92 -0.30
CA ILE A 433 19.79 -3.62 1.14
C ILE A 433 18.52 -2.86 1.43
N ILE A 434 17.70 -3.41 2.33
CA ILE A 434 16.46 -2.82 2.83
C ILE A 434 16.69 -2.29 4.25
N LYS A 435 16.33 -1.03 4.45
CA LYS A 435 16.42 -0.29 5.71
C LYS A 435 15.02 0.11 6.17
N GLU A 436 14.89 0.80 7.31
CA GLU A 436 13.61 1.03 7.99
C GLU A 436 13.32 2.53 8.23
N ASN A 437 12.28 3.01 7.55
CA ASN A 437 11.41 4.13 7.90
C ASN A 437 12.06 5.52 7.99
N ARG A 438 12.83 5.97 6.98
CA ARG A 438 13.38 7.33 6.97
C ARG A 438 12.99 8.11 5.72
N THR A 439 12.66 9.40 5.93
CA THR A 439 12.50 10.34 4.81
C THR A 439 13.83 10.93 4.37
N TYR A 440 13.85 11.44 3.14
CA TYR A 440 15.04 12.13 2.60
C TYR A 440 15.49 13.29 3.49
N ASP A 441 14.59 14.17 3.91
CA ASP A 441 14.93 15.33 4.73
C ASP A 441 15.48 14.96 6.11
N GLN A 442 15.02 13.85 6.71
CA GLN A 442 15.56 13.41 8.00
C GLN A 442 17.03 13.05 7.94
N VAL A 443 17.51 12.52 6.81
CA VAL A 443 18.88 11.98 6.67
C VAL A 443 19.75 12.90 5.81
N LEU A 444 19.31 13.28 4.63
CA LEU A 444 20.10 14.01 3.62
C LEU A 444 19.62 15.46 3.42
N GLY A 445 18.71 15.96 4.26
CA GLY A 445 18.19 17.32 4.14
C GLY A 445 19.23 18.43 4.32
N ASP A 446 20.40 18.12 4.87
CA ASP A 446 21.54 19.01 5.07
C ASP A 446 22.54 19.02 3.90
N LEU A 447 22.33 18.21 2.83
CA LEU A 447 23.16 18.22 1.63
C LEU A 447 22.84 19.41 0.73
N PRO A 448 23.77 20.36 0.52
CA PRO A 448 23.49 21.61 -0.18
C PRO A 448 23.27 21.43 -1.70
N GLN A 449 23.73 20.32 -2.26
CA GLN A 449 23.59 20.03 -3.70
C GLN A 449 22.26 19.35 -4.06
N GLY A 450 21.51 18.87 -3.07
CA GLY A 450 20.22 18.23 -3.24
C GLY A 450 19.06 19.14 -2.87
N ASN A 451 17.83 18.70 -3.17
CA ASN A 451 16.60 19.38 -2.77
C ASN A 451 16.19 19.00 -1.33
N GLY A 452 16.98 19.42 -0.32
CA GLY A 452 16.77 19.13 1.10
C GLY A 452 16.27 20.33 1.92
N ASP A 453 15.56 20.06 3.03
CA ASP A 453 15.30 21.04 4.10
C ASP A 453 16.07 20.69 5.36
N SER A 454 17.18 21.38 5.59
CA SER A 454 18.06 21.13 6.74
C SER A 454 17.37 21.36 8.09
N SER A 455 16.25 22.09 8.15
CA SER A 455 15.51 22.29 9.40
C SER A 455 14.77 21.01 9.86
N LEU A 456 14.52 20.08 8.92
CA LEU A 456 13.89 18.78 9.17
C LEU A 456 14.91 17.66 9.42
N THR A 457 16.21 17.94 9.20
CA THR A 457 17.27 16.93 9.37
C THR A 457 17.45 16.60 10.86
N LEU A 458 17.33 15.33 11.18
CA LEU A 458 17.59 14.75 12.50
C LEU A 458 18.89 13.93 12.52
N PHE A 459 19.18 13.24 11.43
CA PHE A 459 20.27 12.28 11.28
C PHE A 459 21.29 12.75 10.24
N GLY A 460 21.67 14.03 10.31
CA GLY A 460 22.63 14.63 9.39
C GLY A 460 24.03 14.01 9.45
N ARG A 461 24.97 14.57 8.70
CA ARG A 461 26.32 14.03 8.45
C ARG A 461 27.06 13.51 9.68
N HIS A 462 26.93 14.16 10.84
CA HIS A 462 27.59 13.71 12.07
C HIS A 462 27.11 12.34 12.57
N ILE A 463 25.86 11.96 12.24
CA ILE A 463 25.27 10.67 12.62
C ILE A 463 25.41 9.66 11.47
N THR A 464 25.29 10.13 10.23
CA THR A 464 25.29 9.30 9.03
C THR A 464 26.43 9.65 8.05
N PRO A 465 27.70 9.57 8.48
CA PRO A 465 28.84 9.93 7.62
C PRO A 465 28.98 9.04 6.38
N ASN A 466 28.58 7.77 6.44
CA ASN A 466 28.63 6.85 5.30
C ASN A 466 27.52 7.14 4.29
N HIS A 467 26.26 7.35 4.71
CA HIS A 467 25.18 7.74 3.81
C HIS A 467 25.49 9.03 3.05
N HIS A 468 26.08 10.02 3.75
CA HIS A 468 26.53 11.26 3.11
C HIS A 468 27.66 11.02 2.13
N ALA A 469 28.62 10.16 2.46
CA ALA A 469 29.70 9.78 1.55
C ALA A 469 29.16 9.03 0.32
N PHE A 470 28.16 8.17 0.47
CA PHE A 470 27.52 7.50 -0.68
C PHE A 470 26.90 8.50 -1.63
N ALA A 471 26.14 9.47 -1.11
CA ALA A 471 25.52 10.51 -1.90
C ALA A 471 26.53 11.43 -2.60
N GLU A 472 27.67 11.69 -1.96
CA GLU A 472 28.71 12.60 -2.49
C GLU A 472 29.73 11.89 -3.39
N ASP A 473 30.09 10.65 -3.08
CA ASP A 473 31.09 9.90 -3.85
C ASP A 473 30.49 9.21 -5.08
N PHE A 474 29.19 8.87 -5.05
CA PHE A 474 28.46 8.21 -6.14
C PHE A 474 27.35 9.10 -6.68
N VAL A 475 26.11 8.72 -6.54
CA VAL A 475 24.97 9.47 -7.07
C VAL A 475 24.07 9.90 -5.93
N LEU A 476 23.82 11.21 -5.82
CA LEU A 476 22.75 11.74 -4.98
C LEU A 476 21.43 11.65 -5.74
N LEU A 477 20.48 10.88 -5.20
CA LEU A 477 19.10 10.81 -5.66
C LEU A 477 18.24 11.69 -4.74
N ASP A 478 17.94 12.91 -5.15
CA ASP A 478 17.16 13.84 -4.32
C ASP A 478 15.66 13.86 -4.64
N ASN A 479 15.25 13.00 -5.56
CA ASN A 479 13.88 12.87 -6.04
C ASN A 479 13.45 11.39 -6.15
N PHE A 480 13.73 10.61 -5.08
CA PHE A 480 13.38 9.21 -4.97
C PHE A 480 12.21 9.03 -4.00
N TYR A 481 11.27 8.16 -4.36
CA TYR A 481 10.06 7.89 -3.59
C TYR A 481 9.89 6.40 -3.35
N VAL A 482 9.52 6.03 -2.13
CA VAL A 482 9.03 4.68 -1.85
C VAL A 482 7.60 4.54 -2.37
N ASP A 483 7.23 3.34 -2.82
CA ASP A 483 5.89 3.08 -3.37
C ASP A 483 4.86 2.73 -2.28
N ALA A 484 5.32 2.56 -1.05
CA ALA A 484 4.58 2.12 0.12
C ALA A 484 4.30 3.25 1.11
N GLU A 485 3.29 3.04 1.97
CA GLU A 485 2.96 3.95 3.06
C GLU A 485 3.55 3.55 4.41
N VAL A 486 3.69 2.24 4.67
CA VAL A 486 4.16 1.65 5.95
C VAL A 486 4.93 0.36 5.67
N SER A 487 5.66 -0.20 6.65
CA SER A 487 6.47 -1.41 6.42
C SER A 487 5.66 -2.63 6.01
N ALA A 488 4.39 -2.74 6.42
CA ALA A 488 3.50 -3.83 6.01
C ALA A 488 3.34 -3.95 4.49
N ASP A 489 3.17 -2.85 3.78
CA ASP A 489 3.14 -2.82 2.32
C ASP A 489 4.54 -2.57 1.74
N GLY A 490 5.45 -1.93 2.49
CA GLY A 490 6.82 -1.61 2.11
C GLY A 490 7.66 -2.82 1.69
N HIS A 491 7.70 -3.84 2.53
CA HIS A 491 8.39 -5.08 2.20
C HIS A 491 7.74 -5.83 1.02
N ASN A 492 6.42 -5.72 0.83
CA ASN A 492 5.75 -6.27 -0.35
C ASN A 492 6.12 -5.49 -1.62
N TRP A 493 6.08 -4.16 -1.58
CA TRP A 493 6.51 -3.30 -2.68
C TRP A 493 7.98 -3.52 -3.02
N SER A 494 8.85 -3.62 -2.02
CA SER A 494 10.30 -3.85 -2.21
C SER A 494 10.64 -5.22 -2.78
N MET A 495 9.80 -6.24 -2.57
CA MET A 495 10.07 -7.61 -3.01
C MET A 495 9.21 -8.10 -4.17
N ALA A 496 8.15 -7.36 -4.56
CA ALA A 496 7.25 -7.77 -5.63
C ALA A 496 6.81 -6.62 -6.54
N ALA A 497 7.26 -5.38 -6.30
CA ALA A 497 6.73 -4.17 -6.95
C ALA A 497 5.19 -4.10 -6.89
N TYR A 498 4.59 -4.65 -5.86
CA TYR A 498 3.15 -4.76 -5.71
C TYR A 498 2.76 -5.22 -4.31
N ALA A 499 1.79 -4.56 -3.70
CA ALA A 499 1.11 -5.02 -2.51
C ALA A 499 -0.30 -5.50 -2.88
N THR A 500 -0.69 -6.70 -2.43
CA THR A 500 -2.00 -7.27 -2.76
C THR A 500 -3.14 -6.49 -2.11
N ASP A 501 -4.36 -6.66 -2.61
CA ASP A 501 -5.54 -6.04 -2.00
C ASP A 501 -5.76 -6.45 -0.54
N VAL A 502 -5.27 -7.61 -0.14
CA VAL A 502 -5.28 -8.07 1.26
C VAL A 502 -4.36 -7.21 2.11
N VAL A 503 -3.16 -6.97 1.66
CA VAL A 503 -2.18 -6.12 2.35
C VAL A 503 -2.72 -4.70 2.46
N GLU A 504 -3.08 -4.07 1.34
CA GLU A 504 -3.57 -2.70 1.26
C GLU A 504 -4.83 -2.43 2.10
N LYS A 505 -5.73 -3.38 2.19
CA LYS A 505 -6.97 -3.24 2.96
C LYS A 505 -6.80 -3.53 4.45
N THR A 506 -5.79 -4.29 4.86
CA THR A 506 -5.66 -4.76 6.25
C THR A 506 -4.63 -4.00 7.08
N TRP A 507 -3.54 -3.50 6.47
CA TRP A 507 -2.53 -2.77 7.22
C TRP A 507 -3.11 -1.56 7.99
N PRO A 508 -4.09 -0.76 7.48
CA PRO A 508 -4.61 0.37 8.24
C PRO A 508 -5.29 -0.01 9.56
N THR A 509 -5.83 -1.23 9.63
CA THR A 509 -6.41 -1.77 10.87
C THR A 509 -5.32 -2.09 11.89
N THR A 510 -4.24 -2.74 11.46
CA THR A 510 -3.10 -3.12 12.31
C THR A 510 -2.38 -1.88 12.84
N TYR A 511 -1.98 -0.97 11.95
CA TYR A 511 -1.30 0.29 12.30
C TYR A 511 -2.20 1.30 13.04
N GLY A 512 -3.51 1.13 12.95
CA GLY A 512 -4.48 1.86 13.77
C GLY A 512 -4.68 1.27 15.18
N ASN A 513 -3.86 0.31 15.60
CA ASN A 513 -3.99 -0.42 16.87
C ASN A 513 -5.34 -1.10 17.06
N ARG A 514 -5.96 -1.58 15.97
CA ARG A 514 -7.30 -2.22 15.99
C ARG A 514 -7.24 -3.73 15.90
N GLY A 515 -6.05 -4.32 16.00
CA GLY A 515 -5.81 -5.76 15.92
C GLY A 515 -5.74 -6.26 14.47
N GLY A 516 -5.56 -7.56 14.33
CA GLY A 516 -5.37 -8.28 13.07
C GLY A 516 -4.33 -9.38 13.25
N THR A 517 -4.46 -10.46 12.48
CA THR A 517 -3.48 -11.58 12.47
C THR A 517 -2.69 -11.62 11.19
N THR A 518 -2.83 -10.65 10.31
CA THR A 518 -2.13 -10.63 9.03
C THR A 518 -0.64 -10.47 9.30
N SER A 519 0.15 -11.42 8.80
CA SER A 519 1.59 -11.30 8.70
C SER A 519 1.90 -10.87 7.27
N TYR A 520 2.59 -9.77 7.13
CA TYR A 520 2.81 -9.12 5.84
C TYR A 520 4.08 -9.64 5.15
N GLU A 521 5.00 -10.24 5.90
CA GLU A 521 6.25 -10.81 5.37
C GLU A 521 6.14 -12.33 5.16
N GLY A 522 5.24 -12.75 4.29
CA GLY A 522 5.15 -14.15 3.87
C GLY A 522 4.54 -15.11 4.92
N GLY A 523 3.98 -14.62 6.02
CA GLY A 523 3.41 -15.48 7.07
C GLY A 523 2.07 -16.12 6.70
N ARG A 524 1.38 -15.62 5.67
CA ARG A 524 0.09 -16.17 5.20
C ARG A 524 0.00 -16.13 3.68
N PRO A 525 -0.33 -17.26 3.02
CA PRO A 525 -0.45 -17.33 1.56
C PRO A 525 -1.38 -16.30 0.93
N VAL A 526 -2.43 -15.87 1.64
CA VAL A 526 -3.38 -14.86 1.16
C VAL A 526 -2.75 -13.47 0.99
N THR A 527 -1.55 -13.22 1.50
CA THR A 527 -0.86 -11.94 1.26
C THR A 527 0.07 -11.98 0.05
N TYR A 528 0.27 -13.17 -0.58
CA TYR A 528 1.23 -13.31 -1.66
C TYR A 528 0.69 -12.73 -2.97
N PRO A 529 1.51 -11.97 -3.72
CA PRO A 529 1.25 -11.70 -5.12
C PRO A 529 1.05 -13.01 -5.90
N LYS A 530 0.20 -12.96 -6.93
CA LYS A 530 -0.17 -14.14 -7.73
C LYS A 530 1.03 -14.96 -8.20
N ASP A 531 2.07 -14.28 -8.69
CA ASP A 531 3.26 -14.92 -9.27
C ASP A 531 4.45 -14.96 -8.30
N GLY A 532 4.21 -14.58 -7.04
CA GLY A 532 5.21 -14.59 -5.96
C GLY A 532 6.06 -13.33 -5.92
N PHE A 533 7.15 -13.42 -5.18
CA PHE A 533 8.12 -12.35 -4.92
C PHE A 533 9.35 -12.49 -5.84
N ILE A 534 10.25 -11.55 -5.84
CA ILE A 534 11.47 -11.52 -6.68
C ILE A 534 12.28 -12.83 -6.61
N TRP A 535 12.29 -13.50 -5.48
CA TRP A 535 12.97 -14.79 -5.32
C TRP A 535 12.30 -15.92 -6.13
N ASP A 536 10.97 -15.89 -6.29
CA ASP A 536 10.24 -16.83 -7.15
C ASP A 536 10.61 -16.60 -8.62
N TYR A 537 10.81 -15.35 -9.03
CA TYR A 537 11.28 -14.99 -10.36
C TYR A 537 12.73 -15.42 -10.57
N CYS A 538 13.62 -15.21 -9.59
CA CYS A 538 14.99 -15.73 -9.62
C CYS A 538 15.01 -17.25 -9.77
N GLN A 539 14.21 -17.98 -8.98
CA GLN A 539 14.12 -19.43 -9.04
C GLN A 539 13.69 -19.92 -10.43
N ARG A 540 12.64 -19.30 -11.00
CA ARG A 540 12.16 -19.65 -12.35
C ARG A 540 13.19 -19.37 -13.45
N ALA A 541 14.00 -18.33 -13.28
CA ALA A 541 15.03 -17.93 -14.23
C ALA A 541 16.39 -18.64 -14.01
N GLY A 542 16.52 -19.45 -12.96
CA GLY A 542 17.79 -20.09 -12.62
C GLY A 542 18.86 -19.14 -12.07
N ILE A 543 18.45 -17.96 -11.59
CA ILE A 543 19.33 -16.99 -10.90
C ILE A 543 19.51 -17.44 -9.46
N SER A 544 20.75 -17.57 -9.02
CA SER A 544 21.05 -17.91 -7.64
C SER A 544 20.76 -16.74 -6.70
N PHE A 545 20.12 -17.01 -5.56
CA PHE A 545 19.75 -15.98 -4.61
C PHE A 545 19.93 -16.42 -3.16
N ARG A 546 20.00 -15.41 -2.25
CA ARG A 546 20.11 -15.62 -0.81
C ARG A 546 19.49 -14.44 -0.05
N SER A 547 18.78 -14.75 1.04
CA SER A 547 18.23 -13.74 1.94
C SER A 547 19.01 -13.71 3.26
N TYR A 548 19.26 -12.50 3.71
CA TYR A 548 19.92 -12.16 4.98
C TYR A 548 18.94 -11.36 5.84
N GLY A 549 17.90 -12.04 6.33
CA GLY A 549 16.93 -11.47 7.26
C GLY A 549 15.62 -10.98 6.65
N GLU A 550 15.52 -10.85 5.33
CA GLU A 550 14.27 -10.56 4.65
C GLU A 550 13.37 -11.80 4.58
N PHE A 551 12.09 -11.66 4.95
CA PHE A 551 11.08 -12.72 4.97
C PHE A 551 11.54 -13.97 5.72
N GLY A 552 12.24 -13.75 6.82
CA GLY A 552 12.66 -14.83 7.68
C GLY A 552 13.82 -14.45 8.63
N SER A 553 14.27 -15.42 9.41
CA SER A 553 15.32 -15.23 10.41
C SER A 553 16.14 -16.49 10.54
N TYR A 554 17.45 -16.39 10.46
CA TYR A 554 18.36 -17.52 10.44
C TYR A 554 17.96 -18.53 9.35
N ASN A 555 17.80 -19.81 9.68
CA ASN A 555 17.34 -20.85 8.73
C ASN A 555 15.81 -20.91 8.55
N LYS A 556 15.05 -20.02 9.19
CA LYS A 556 13.60 -20.06 9.19
C LYS A 556 13.06 -19.09 8.15
N ALA A 557 12.66 -19.61 7.02
CA ALA A 557 12.03 -18.85 5.95
C ALA A 557 10.51 -18.76 6.15
N SER A 558 9.94 -17.59 5.94
CA SER A 558 8.47 -17.40 5.88
C SER A 558 7.90 -17.93 4.56
N LEU A 559 8.66 -17.86 3.48
CA LEU A 559 8.28 -18.32 2.14
C LEU A 559 8.90 -19.68 1.82
N LYS A 560 8.13 -20.51 1.11
CA LYS A 560 8.63 -21.81 0.62
C LYS A 560 9.85 -21.65 -0.29
N THR A 561 9.86 -20.65 -1.14
CA THR A 561 10.95 -20.36 -2.09
C THR A 561 12.28 -20.03 -1.39
N LEU A 562 12.20 -19.42 -0.21
CA LEU A 562 13.40 -19.10 0.59
C LEU A 562 13.94 -20.28 1.41
N GLN A 563 13.24 -21.42 1.46
CA GLN A 563 13.75 -22.60 2.18
C GLN A 563 15.07 -23.09 1.56
N GLY A 564 16.12 -23.13 2.36
CA GLY A 564 17.48 -23.46 1.89
C GLY A 564 18.26 -22.27 1.30
N HIS A 565 17.63 -21.10 1.16
CA HIS A 565 18.23 -19.88 0.63
C HIS A 565 18.40 -18.77 1.68
N MET A 566 18.08 -19.04 2.94
CA MET A 566 18.35 -18.12 4.05
C MET A 566 19.78 -18.26 4.54
N SER A 567 20.41 -17.15 4.92
CA SER A 567 21.64 -17.20 5.69
C SER A 567 21.39 -17.81 7.07
N PRO A 568 22.16 -18.83 7.50
CA PRO A 568 21.98 -19.43 8.82
C PRO A 568 22.42 -18.52 9.97
N TYR A 569 23.11 -17.44 9.68
CA TYR A 569 23.73 -16.55 10.65
C TYR A 569 22.94 -15.26 10.83
N SER A 570 22.14 -14.85 9.84
CA SER A 570 21.49 -13.55 9.82
C SER A 570 20.16 -13.57 10.60
N PRO A 571 20.01 -12.70 11.61
CA PRO A 571 18.72 -12.48 12.27
C PRO A 571 17.76 -11.76 11.32
N GLY A 572 16.46 -11.92 11.54
CA GLY A 572 15.43 -11.06 10.98
C GLY A 572 15.30 -9.75 11.76
N PHE A 573 14.09 -9.19 11.76
CA PHE A 573 13.79 -8.01 12.55
C PHE A 573 13.91 -8.33 14.05
N ASP A 574 14.78 -7.60 14.72
CA ASP A 574 14.95 -7.59 16.18
C ASP A 574 15.73 -6.33 16.57
N MET A 575 15.06 -5.38 17.19
CA MET A 575 15.66 -4.10 17.61
C MET A 575 16.67 -4.20 18.75
N ASP A 576 16.83 -5.37 19.36
CA ASP A 576 17.85 -5.62 20.36
C ASP A 576 19.20 -6.07 19.78
N ILE A 577 19.20 -6.43 18.47
CA ILE A 577 20.40 -6.84 17.74
C ILE A 577 20.91 -5.66 16.92
N LYS A 578 22.16 -5.28 17.16
CA LYS A 578 22.83 -4.23 16.37
C LYS A 578 23.02 -4.63 14.93
N ASP A 579 22.98 -3.66 14.02
CA ASP A 579 23.29 -3.87 12.60
C ASP A 579 24.76 -4.27 12.37
N GLN A 580 25.67 -3.90 13.29
CA GLN A 580 27.04 -4.43 13.27
C GLN A 580 27.06 -5.97 13.32
N VAL A 581 26.20 -6.58 14.16
CA VAL A 581 26.07 -8.04 14.26
C VAL A 581 25.48 -8.64 12.98
N ARG A 582 24.52 -7.94 12.35
CA ARG A 582 23.95 -8.34 11.05
C ARG A 582 25.00 -8.34 9.95
N VAL A 583 25.85 -7.32 9.92
CA VAL A 583 26.94 -7.22 8.95
C VAL A 583 28.03 -8.25 9.22
N ASP A 584 28.40 -8.52 10.49
CA ASP A 584 29.32 -9.60 10.83
C ASP A 584 28.80 -10.96 10.36
N ALA A 585 27.51 -11.21 10.55
CA ALA A 585 26.85 -12.44 10.07
C ALA A 585 26.85 -12.52 8.54
N TRP A 586 26.55 -11.42 7.84
CA TRP A 586 26.62 -11.34 6.38
C TRP A 586 28.04 -11.57 5.88
N GLN A 587 29.03 -10.90 6.45
CA GLN A 587 30.43 -11.01 6.06
C GLN A 587 30.94 -12.44 6.21
N HIS A 588 30.65 -13.10 7.34
CA HIS A 588 31.02 -14.48 7.58
C HIS A 588 30.45 -15.43 6.52
N ASP A 589 29.18 -15.29 6.18
CA ASP A 589 28.51 -16.11 5.17
C ASP A 589 29.03 -15.78 3.76
N PHE A 590 29.18 -14.49 3.45
CA PHE A 590 29.73 -14.01 2.17
C PHE A 590 31.13 -14.53 1.90
N ASP A 591 32.05 -14.42 2.87
CA ASP A 591 33.44 -14.90 2.74
C ASP A 591 33.49 -16.41 2.54
N SER A 592 32.62 -17.16 3.24
CA SER A 592 32.51 -18.61 3.10
C SER A 592 32.06 -19.00 1.67
N LEU A 593 31.08 -18.28 1.13
CA LEU A 593 30.57 -18.50 -0.23
C LEU A 593 31.57 -18.02 -1.29
N LEU A 594 32.28 -16.93 -1.03
CA LEU A 594 33.31 -16.40 -1.91
C LEU A 594 34.49 -17.37 -2.04
N ALA A 595 34.92 -17.99 -0.92
CA ALA A 595 36.02 -18.95 -0.89
C ALA A 595 35.77 -20.19 -1.77
N ILE A 596 34.50 -20.57 -1.95
CA ILE A 596 34.08 -21.69 -2.79
C ILE A 596 33.49 -21.27 -4.14
N ASN A 597 33.57 -19.96 -4.46
CA ASN A 597 33.06 -19.37 -5.70
C ASN A 597 31.54 -19.62 -5.91
N GLN A 598 30.76 -19.48 -4.84
CA GLN A 598 29.32 -19.71 -4.81
C GLN A 598 28.53 -18.48 -4.29
N VAL A 599 29.08 -17.27 -4.43
CA VAL A 599 28.34 -16.05 -4.10
C VAL A 599 27.10 -15.97 -4.98
N PRO A 600 25.89 -15.80 -4.41
CA PRO A 600 24.66 -15.69 -5.18
C PRO A 600 24.64 -14.46 -6.08
N GLN A 601 23.97 -14.56 -7.23
CA GLN A 601 23.80 -13.45 -8.16
C GLN A 601 22.90 -12.35 -7.58
N PHE A 602 21.95 -12.74 -6.72
CA PHE A 602 21.03 -11.82 -6.05
C PHE A 602 21.04 -12.05 -4.54
N SER A 603 21.30 -11.01 -3.77
CA SER A 603 21.30 -11.05 -2.31
C SER A 603 20.39 -9.95 -1.75
N THR A 604 19.40 -10.30 -0.92
CA THR A 604 18.58 -9.37 -0.15
C THR A 604 19.09 -9.30 1.28
N ILE A 605 19.30 -8.11 1.81
CA ILE A 605 19.93 -7.89 3.12
C ILE A 605 19.10 -6.88 3.91
N ARG A 606 18.64 -7.29 5.08
CA ARG A 606 17.91 -6.41 6.01
C ARG A 606 18.86 -5.78 7.01
N ILE A 607 18.85 -4.47 7.11
CA ILE A 607 19.61 -3.66 8.07
C ILE A 607 18.67 -2.62 8.64
N SER A 608 18.14 -2.84 9.87
CA SER A 608 16.90 -2.20 10.35
C SER A 608 17.02 -1.34 11.61
N ASN A 609 18.24 -1.14 12.16
CA ASN A 609 18.37 -0.40 13.42
C ASN A 609 18.04 1.09 13.31
N ASP A 610 17.97 1.65 12.12
CA ASP A 610 17.50 3.00 11.89
C ASP A 610 16.02 3.21 12.24
N HIS A 611 15.21 2.14 12.32
CA HIS A 611 13.88 2.18 12.94
C HIS A 611 13.90 2.78 14.36
N THR A 612 14.92 2.48 15.15
CA THR A 612 15.14 2.88 16.53
C THR A 612 14.13 2.30 17.55
N SER A 613 14.48 2.34 18.83
CA SER A 613 13.58 2.00 19.94
C SER A 613 13.01 3.25 20.64
N GLY A 614 13.01 4.39 19.97
CA GLY A 614 12.62 5.66 20.54
C GLY A 614 13.48 6.04 21.75
N GLN A 615 12.86 6.58 22.81
CA GLN A 615 13.55 6.94 24.03
C GLN A 615 13.40 5.89 25.15
N ARG A 616 13.20 4.63 24.82
CA ARG A 616 13.05 3.56 25.82
C ARG A 616 14.29 3.46 26.69
N LYS A 617 14.11 3.58 28.01
CA LYS A 617 15.21 3.58 28.96
C LYS A 617 16.06 2.31 28.86
N GLY A 618 17.38 2.46 28.83
CA GLY A 618 18.34 1.37 28.72
C GLY A 618 18.52 0.78 27.33
N LYS A 619 17.68 1.13 26.34
CA LYS A 619 17.89 0.80 24.92
C LYS A 619 18.80 1.83 24.28
N TYR A 620 19.34 1.52 23.10
CA TYR A 620 20.17 2.46 22.34
C TYR A 620 19.40 3.74 22.05
N SER A 621 20.10 4.87 22.11
CA SER A 621 19.49 6.14 21.73
C SER A 621 19.17 6.17 20.24
N PRO A 622 18.19 6.98 19.79
CA PRO A 622 17.91 7.13 18.36
C PRO A 622 19.15 7.48 17.54
N ARG A 623 20.01 8.33 18.09
CA ARG A 623 21.27 8.73 17.46
C ARG A 623 22.26 7.56 17.33
N ALA A 624 22.42 6.77 18.38
CA ALA A 624 23.32 5.60 18.38
C ALA A 624 22.80 4.51 17.43
N ALA A 625 21.50 4.28 17.40
CA ALA A 625 20.88 3.26 16.54
C ALA A 625 21.03 3.58 15.05
N VAL A 626 20.78 4.83 14.64
CA VAL A 626 20.98 5.25 13.24
C VAL A 626 22.46 5.31 12.86
N ALA A 627 23.34 5.70 13.78
CA ALA A 627 24.78 5.66 13.52
C ALA A 627 25.34 4.24 13.44
N ASP A 628 24.75 3.29 14.18
CA ASP A 628 25.07 1.87 14.07
C ASP A 628 24.65 1.32 12.70
N ASN A 629 23.47 1.67 12.21
CA ASN A 629 22.98 1.36 10.86
C ASN A 629 23.90 1.95 9.78
N ASP A 630 24.24 3.25 9.88
CA ASP A 630 25.14 3.92 8.93
C ASP A 630 26.51 3.25 8.83
N LEU A 631 27.11 2.93 9.99
CA LEU A 631 28.41 2.26 10.02
C LEU A 631 28.29 0.83 9.47
N ALA A 632 27.19 0.13 9.74
CA ALA A 632 26.97 -1.24 9.26
C ALA A 632 26.93 -1.28 7.73
N VAL A 633 26.15 -0.40 7.10
CA VAL A 633 26.09 -0.30 5.63
C VAL A 633 27.45 0.11 5.07
N GLY A 634 28.16 1.05 5.74
CA GLY A 634 29.51 1.46 5.36
C GLY A 634 30.51 0.30 5.37
N ARG A 635 30.50 -0.53 6.43
CA ARG A 635 31.35 -1.73 6.56
C ARG A 635 31.02 -2.79 5.51
N LEU A 636 29.75 -3.02 5.23
CA LEU A 636 29.32 -3.94 4.20
C LEU A 636 29.91 -3.53 2.84
N LEU A 637 29.75 -2.25 2.48
CA LEU A 637 30.26 -1.74 1.22
C LEU A 637 31.78 -1.72 1.15
N ASP A 638 32.48 -1.37 2.23
CA ASP A 638 33.92 -1.43 2.32
C ASP A 638 34.41 -2.86 2.04
N HIS A 639 33.88 -3.86 2.74
CA HIS A 639 34.24 -5.25 2.56
C HIS A 639 33.95 -5.76 1.14
N LEU A 640 32.74 -5.51 0.62
CA LEU A 640 32.38 -5.92 -0.74
C LEU A 640 33.25 -5.26 -1.81
N SER A 641 33.55 -3.97 -1.66
CA SER A 641 34.32 -3.23 -2.67
C SER A 641 35.79 -3.62 -2.74
N HIS A 642 36.34 -4.28 -1.71
CA HIS A 642 37.67 -4.87 -1.70
C HIS A 642 37.68 -6.33 -2.15
N SER A 643 36.51 -6.92 -2.41
CA SER A 643 36.40 -8.30 -2.87
C SER A 643 36.72 -8.48 -4.38
N PRO A 644 37.12 -9.66 -4.84
CA PRO A 644 37.39 -9.92 -6.26
C PRO A 644 36.14 -9.74 -7.16
N ILE A 645 34.93 -9.88 -6.64
CA ILE A 645 33.69 -9.75 -7.42
C ILE A 645 33.20 -8.29 -7.53
N TRP A 646 33.86 -7.33 -6.86
CA TRP A 646 33.47 -5.91 -6.90
C TRP A 646 33.25 -5.40 -8.31
N LYS A 647 34.17 -5.72 -9.23
CA LYS A 647 34.15 -5.24 -10.62
C LYS A 647 32.90 -5.67 -11.43
N GLU A 648 32.12 -6.61 -10.92
CA GLU A 648 30.91 -7.13 -11.53
C GLU A 648 29.69 -6.95 -10.59
N SER A 649 29.80 -6.11 -9.56
CA SER A 649 28.81 -5.93 -8.51
C SER A 649 28.11 -4.57 -8.58
N VAL A 650 26.86 -4.53 -8.10
CA VAL A 650 26.11 -3.32 -7.79
C VAL A 650 25.35 -3.50 -6.48
N VAL A 651 25.26 -2.42 -5.71
CA VAL A 651 24.51 -2.35 -4.45
C VAL A 651 23.38 -1.35 -4.61
N PHE A 652 22.16 -1.76 -4.30
CA PHE A 652 20.99 -0.91 -4.18
C PHE A 652 20.61 -0.83 -2.70
N ILE A 653 20.36 0.37 -2.21
CA ILE A 653 20.00 0.62 -0.81
C ILE A 653 18.78 1.53 -0.81
N LEU A 654 17.71 1.12 -0.11
CA LEU A 654 16.53 1.94 0.10
C LEU A 654 15.92 1.67 1.48
N GLU A 655 15.03 2.55 1.90
CA GLU A 655 14.09 2.30 2.98
C GLU A 655 12.89 1.51 2.43
N ASP A 656 12.29 0.62 3.20
CA ASP A 656 11.06 -0.09 2.82
C ASP A 656 9.89 0.89 2.66
N ASP A 657 9.80 1.87 3.56
CA ASP A 657 8.87 2.98 3.53
C ASP A 657 9.52 4.26 4.12
N ALA A 658 8.87 5.40 3.97
CA ALA A 658 9.28 6.67 4.59
C ALA A 658 8.51 6.96 5.89
N GLN A 659 7.44 6.24 6.10
CA GLN A 659 6.49 6.23 7.20
C GLN A 659 6.25 7.59 7.87
N ASN A 660 6.91 7.87 8.96
CA ASN A 660 6.54 8.96 9.84
C ASN A 660 7.48 10.16 9.79
N GLY A 661 8.54 10.09 9.04
CA GLY A 661 9.50 11.19 8.97
C GLY A 661 8.91 12.41 8.28
N PRO A 662 9.29 13.63 8.69
CA PRO A 662 8.93 14.84 7.97
C PRO A 662 9.68 14.96 6.65
N ASP A 663 8.99 15.38 5.60
CA ASP A 663 9.59 15.75 4.32
C ASP A 663 8.83 16.93 3.70
N HIS A 664 9.57 17.87 3.11
CA HIS A 664 8.97 19.11 2.61
C HIS A 664 8.44 18.97 1.18
N VAL A 665 8.76 17.88 0.47
CA VAL A 665 8.31 17.62 -0.91
C VAL A 665 7.12 16.68 -0.94
N ASP A 666 7.28 15.48 -0.39
CA ASP A 666 6.23 14.47 -0.31
C ASP A 666 6.53 13.47 0.81
N ALA A 667 5.47 12.93 1.45
CA ALA A 667 5.58 11.99 2.55
C ALA A 667 6.25 10.65 2.17
N HIS A 668 6.31 10.31 0.87
CA HIS A 668 6.96 9.10 0.37
C HIS A 668 8.43 9.34 -0.01
N ARG A 669 8.94 10.58 0.04
CA ARG A 669 10.31 10.84 -0.38
C ARG A 669 11.31 10.29 0.64
N SER A 670 12.22 9.43 0.16
CA SER A 670 13.12 8.66 1.00
C SER A 670 14.55 8.68 0.48
N PRO A 671 15.58 8.52 1.35
CA PRO A 671 16.95 8.34 0.87
C PRO A 671 17.09 7.00 0.16
N ALA A 672 17.79 7.01 -0.97
CA ALA A 672 18.11 5.82 -1.72
C ALA A 672 19.50 5.94 -2.36
N PHE A 673 20.19 4.82 -2.50
CA PHE A 673 21.55 4.82 -3.03
C PHE A 673 21.73 3.70 -4.04
N VAL A 674 22.50 3.97 -5.08
CA VAL A 674 23.02 2.99 -6.01
C VAL A 674 24.54 3.13 -6.08
N ILE A 675 25.26 2.04 -5.87
CA ILE A 675 26.70 2.04 -5.62
C ILE A 675 27.34 0.88 -6.38
N GLY A 676 28.42 1.15 -7.09
CA GLY A 676 29.13 0.11 -7.84
C GLY A 676 30.13 0.70 -8.82
N PRO A 677 30.99 -0.13 -9.44
CA PRO A 677 31.97 0.36 -10.40
C PRO A 677 31.37 1.05 -11.62
N TYR A 678 30.23 0.58 -12.07
CA TYR A 678 29.50 1.13 -13.24
C TYR A 678 28.53 2.26 -12.86
N VAL A 679 28.55 2.72 -11.62
CA VAL A 679 27.74 3.85 -11.15
C VAL A 679 28.57 5.14 -11.30
N LYS A 680 27.93 6.21 -11.76
CA LYS A 680 28.55 7.53 -11.89
C LYS A 680 29.10 8.00 -10.55
N ARG A 681 30.17 8.77 -10.60
CA ARG A 681 30.78 9.36 -9.43
C ARG A 681 30.40 10.85 -9.34
N LYS A 682 30.15 11.32 -8.11
CA LYS A 682 29.88 12.73 -7.77
C LYS A 682 28.79 13.36 -8.63
N ALA A 683 27.75 12.60 -8.90
CA ALA A 683 26.63 13.03 -9.72
C ALA A 683 25.41 13.37 -8.86
N VAL A 684 24.60 14.32 -9.31
CA VAL A 684 23.29 14.60 -8.76
C VAL A 684 22.24 14.27 -9.83
N VAL A 685 21.26 13.47 -9.49
CA VAL A 685 20.19 13.07 -10.40
C VAL A 685 18.85 13.48 -9.81
N HIS A 686 18.19 14.41 -10.51
CA HIS A 686 16.89 14.98 -10.11
C HIS A 686 15.71 14.26 -10.77
N THR A 687 15.98 13.25 -11.59
CA THR A 687 14.93 12.43 -12.21
C THR A 687 14.14 11.73 -11.12
N MET A 688 12.81 11.75 -11.26
CA MET A 688 11.91 11.06 -10.34
C MET A 688 12.04 9.55 -10.51
N TYR A 689 12.47 8.88 -9.46
CA TYR A 689 12.54 7.42 -9.36
C TYR A 689 11.73 6.93 -8.18
N SER A 690 11.39 5.64 -8.21
CA SER A 690 10.72 4.98 -7.09
C SER A 690 11.27 3.58 -6.82
N THR A 691 10.76 2.92 -5.79
CA THR A 691 11.05 1.51 -5.46
C THR A 691 10.89 0.61 -6.69
N SER A 692 9.83 0.81 -7.46
CA SER A 692 9.60 0.07 -8.72
C SER A 692 10.70 0.30 -9.76
N GLY A 693 11.31 1.49 -9.79
CA GLY A 693 12.46 1.80 -10.66
C GLY A 693 13.73 1.04 -10.25
N PHE A 694 13.96 0.88 -8.94
CA PHE A 694 15.05 0.03 -8.42
C PHE A 694 14.85 -1.41 -8.86
N LEU A 695 13.65 -1.97 -8.63
CA LEU A 695 13.32 -3.34 -9.01
C LEU A 695 13.49 -3.54 -10.52
N ARG A 696 12.97 -2.63 -11.36
CA ARG A 696 13.12 -2.71 -12.82
C ARG A 696 14.59 -2.74 -13.23
N THR A 697 15.44 -1.95 -12.58
CA THR A 697 16.87 -1.90 -12.86
C THR A 697 17.55 -3.23 -12.53
N MET A 698 17.23 -3.79 -11.36
CA MET A 698 17.76 -5.09 -10.91
C MET A 698 17.29 -6.23 -11.82
N GLU A 699 16.02 -6.26 -12.18
CA GLU A 699 15.43 -7.23 -13.11
C GLU A 699 16.17 -7.26 -14.46
N LEU A 700 16.38 -6.09 -15.04
CA LEU A 700 17.08 -5.96 -16.31
C LEU A 700 18.52 -6.44 -16.21
N ILE A 701 19.24 -6.11 -15.14
CA ILE A 701 20.60 -6.56 -14.88
C ILE A 701 20.64 -8.10 -14.73
N LEU A 702 19.70 -8.67 -14.00
CA LEU A 702 19.62 -10.12 -13.73
C LEU A 702 18.94 -10.91 -14.86
N GLY A 703 18.37 -10.25 -15.87
CA GLY A 703 17.64 -10.91 -16.96
C GLY A 703 16.25 -11.40 -16.57
N LEU A 704 15.66 -10.85 -15.50
CA LEU A 704 14.31 -11.20 -15.02
C LEU A 704 13.22 -10.45 -15.79
N PRO A 705 12.02 -11.04 -15.95
CA PRO A 705 10.85 -10.29 -16.40
C PRO A 705 10.32 -9.40 -15.28
N PRO A 706 9.53 -8.36 -15.60
CA PRO A 706 8.88 -7.57 -14.57
C PRO A 706 7.86 -8.39 -13.78
N MET A 707 7.66 -8.03 -12.52
CA MET A 707 6.76 -8.71 -11.59
C MET A 707 5.34 -8.15 -11.65
N SER A 708 5.19 -6.86 -11.90
CA SER A 708 3.93 -6.14 -11.93
C SER A 708 3.85 -5.12 -13.06
N GLN A 709 2.73 -4.45 -13.19
CA GLN A 709 2.60 -3.29 -14.10
C GLN A 709 3.43 -2.09 -13.63
N TYR A 710 3.78 -2.01 -12.34
CA TYR A 710 4.50 -0.89 -11.76
C TYR A 710 5.98 -0.90 -12.15
N ASP A 711 6.69 -1.98 -11.90
CA ASP A 711 8.08 -2.12 -12.31
C ASP A 711 8.22 -2.18 -13.83
N ALA A 712 7.28 -2.86 -14.54
CA ALA A 712 7.23 -2.86 -16.00
C ALA A 712 7.10 -1.44 -16.60
N ALA A 713 6.43 -0.54 -15.88
CA ALA A 713 6.22 0.85 -16.28
C ALA A 713 7.35 1.77 -15.84
N ALA A 714 8.06 1.40 -14.77
CA ALA A 714 9.01 2.26 -14.11
C ALA A 714 10.21 2.58 -15.01
N MET A 715 10.76 3.77 -14.84
CA MET A 715 12.01 4.18 -15.46
C MET A 715 13.19 3.50 -14.73
N PRO A 716 13.98 2.67 -15.42
CA PRO A 716 15.22 2.16 -14.83
C PRO A 716 16.20 3.29 -14.54
N LEU A 717 17.08 3.08 -13.58
CA LEU A 717 18.05 4.08 -13.12
C LEU A 717 19.24 4.26 -14.10
N TYR A 718 19.04 4.11 -15.39
CA TYR A 718 20.12 4.16 -16.37
C TYR A 718 20.94 5.46 -16.32
N GLU A 719 20.32 6.58 -15.92
CA GLU A 719 21.02 7.86 -15.74
C GLU A 719 22.07 7.83 -14.62
N CYS A 720 21.94 6.91 -13.68
CA CYS A 720 22.90 6.72 -12.58
C CYS A 720 24.14 5.94 -13.02
N PHE A 721 24.09 5.28 -14.19
CA PHE A 721 25.14 4.37 -14.66
C PHE A 721 26.02 4.96 -15.73
N THR A 722 27.22 4.37 -15.91
CA THR A 722 28.20 4.75 -16.93
C THR A 722 28.84 3.50 -17.54
N ALA A 723 29.09 3.55 -18.83
CA ALA A 723 29.80 2.48 -19.54
C ALA A 723 31.29 2.39 -19.18
N THR A 724 31.86 3.46 -18.58
CA THR A 724 33.27 3.49 -18.14
C THR A 724 33.31 3.22 -16.62
N PRO A 725 33.73 2.01 -16.17
CA PRO A 725 33.72 1.68 -14.77
C PRO A 725 34.86 2.37 -14.00
N ASP A 726 34.59 2.71 -12.75
CA ASP A 726 35.59 3.09 -11.74
C ASP A 726 35.64 2.03 -10.63
N PHE A 727 36.71 1.24 -10.64
CA PHE A 727 36.90 0.12 -9.70
C PHE A 727 37.45 0.54 -8.33
N THR A 728 37.63 1.83 -8.09
CA THR A 728 38.13 2.35 -6.80
C THR A 728 37.18 1.84 -5.68
N PRO A 729 37.75 1.12 -4.69
CA PRO A 729 36.93 0.61 -3.59
C PRO A 729 36.45 1.75 -2.70
N TYR A 730 35.35 1.53 -2.01
CA TYR A 730 34.87 2.41 -0.97
C TYR A 730 35.66 2.17 0.32
N THR A 731 35.90 3.24 1.07
CA THR A 731 36.49 3.16 2.42
C THR A 731 35.47 3.65 3.43
N VAL A 732 35.16 2.80 4.40
CA VAL A 732 34.17 3.07 5.45
C VAL A 732 34.55 4.32 6.25
N LYS A 733 33.58 5.16 6.55
CA LYS A 733 33.74 6.30 7.45
C LYS A 733 33.46 5.83 8.88
N PRO A 734 34.35 6.12 9.85
CA PRO A 734 34.11 5.76 11.24
C PRO A 734 32.91 6.48 11.80
N ALA A 735 32.20 5.87 12.74
CA ALA A 735 31.15 6.53 13.49
C ALA A 735 31.72 7.75 14.26
N GLN A 736 30.98 8.83 14.24
CA GLN A 736 31.36 10.08 14.94
C GLN A 736 30.58 10.28 16.24
N VAL A 737 29.69 9.31 16.58
CA VAL A 737 28.91 9.27 17.80
C VAL A 737 29.15 7.95 18.54
N ASP A 738 28.88 7.94 19.83
CA ASP A 738 29.01 6.74 20.64
C ASP A 738 27.89 5.75 20.29
N LEU A 739 28.24 4.61 19.71
CA LEU A 739 27.31 3.54 19.34
C LEU A 739 26.75 2.77 20.56
N GLU A 740 27.31 2.97 21.76
CA GLU A 740 26.81 2.38 23.00
C GLU A 740 25.95 3.36 23.81
N GLU A 741 25.75 4.56 23.28
CA GLU A 741 24.89 5.54 23.94
C GLU A 741 23.48 4.97 24.16
N ARG A 742 23.03 5.04 25.42
CA ARG A 742 21.71 4.52 25.83
C ARG A 742 20.83 5.62 26.38
N ASN A 743 19.54 5.46 26.19
CA ASN A 743 18.56 6.35 26.77
C ASN A 743 18.59 6.25 28.31
N VAL A 744 18.87 7.35 29.00
CA VAL A 744 18.93 7.42 30.46
C VAL A 744 17.81 8.27 31.05
N ALA A 745 17.22 9.16 30.26
CA ALA A 745 16.16 10.06 30.70
C ALA A 745 14.90 9.32 31.14
N VAL A 746 14.23 9.84 32.16
CA VAL A 746 12.91 9.38 32.59
C VAL A 746 11.95 10.55 32.46
N ASN A 747 11.53 10.80 31.23
CA ASN A 747 10.58 11.83 30.84
C ASN A 747 9.29 11.21 30.28
N GLU A 748 8.37 12.01 29.73
CA GLU A 748 7.13 11.52 29.13
C GLU A 748 7.41 10.64 27.91
N SER A 749 8.35 11.05 27.05
CA SER A 749 8.75 10.31 25.85
C SER A 749 9.33 8.93 26.17
N SER A 750 10.15 8.83 27.21
CA SER A 750 10.68 7.55 27.69
C SER A 750 9.57 6.62 28.18
N ARG A 751 8.61 7.13 28.98
CA ARG A 751 7.47 6.35 29.48
C ARG A 751 6.54 5.88 28.35
N LYS A 752 6.38 6.67 27.29
CA LYS A 752 5.66 6.24 26.07
C LYS A 752 6.40 5.10 25.39
N SER A 753 7.71 5.25 25.17
CA SER A 753 8.55 4.27 24.51
C SER A 753 8.60 2.91 25.22
N GLU A 754 8.48 2.88 26.54
CA GLU A 754 8.44 1.63 27.32
C GLU A 754 7.22 0.75 26.99
N LYS A 755 6.16 1.33 26.45
CA LYS A 755 4.91 0.62 26.10
C LYS A 755 4.93 0.02 24.71
N TYR A 756 5.93 0.36 23.89
CA TYR A 756 6.00 -0.11 22.49
C TYR A 756 6.41 -1.59 22.46
N ASP A 757 5.70 -2.37 21.66
CA ASP A 757 6.14 -3.72 21.30
C ASP A 757 7.14 -3.60 20.14
N LEU A 758 8.40 -3.84 20.40
CA LEU A 758 9.51 -3.79 19.43
C LEU A 758 10.08 -5.20 19.19
N THR A 759 9.36 -6.22 19.60
CA THR A 759 9.75 -7.62 19.37
C THR A 759 9.22 -8.17 18.07
N LYS A 760 8.34 -7.43 17.42
CA LYS A 760 7.72 -7.77 16.15
C LYS A 760 7.73 -6.54 15.26
N GLU A 761 7.83 -6.78 13.99
CA GLU A 761 7.58 -5.81 12.96
C GLU A 761 6.18 -5.20 13.16
N ASP A 762 6.01 -3.93 12.84
CA ASP A 762 4.73 -3.23 12.79
C ASP A 762 3.92 -3.19 14.11
N ALA A 763 4.54 -3.48 15.25
CA ALA A 763 3.83 -3.54 16.53
C ALA A 763 3.99 -2.28 17.40
N ALA A 764 4.89 -1.37 17.03
CA ALA A 764 5.04 -0.08 17.70
C ALA A 764 4.02 0.94 17.17
N PRO A 765 3.51 1.86 18.01
CA PRO A 765 2.66 2.95 17.54
C PRO A 765 3.51 4.05 16.89
N ASP A 766 3.60 4.04 15.57
CA ASP A 766 4.52 4.85 14.76
C ASP A 766 4.41 6.35 15.01
N LEU A 767 3.18 6.87 15.09
CA LEU A 767 2.94 8.29 15.39
C LEU A 767 3.63 8.73 16.67
N GLU A 768 3.52 7.92 17.73
CA GLU A 768 4.16 8.21 19.01
C GLU A 768 5.68 8.02 18.93
N LEU A 769 6.14 7.02 18.20
CA LEU A 769 7.58 6.74 18.05
C LEU A 769 8.30 7.93 17.40
N ASN A 770 7.73 8.51 16.35
CA ASN A 770 8.37 9.64 15.67
C ASN A 770 8.29 10.95 16.46
N GLU A 771 7.20 11.19 17.19
CA GLU A 771 7.14 12.28 18.16
C GLU A 771 8.26 12.15 19.19
N VAL A 772 8.47 10.95 19.69
CA VAL A 772 9.51 10.66 20.67
C VAL A 772 10.91 10.88 20.10
N ILE A 773 11.16 10.49 18.86
CA ILE A 773 12.43 10.70 18.15
C ILE A 773 12.66 12.21 17.93
N TRP A 774 11.66 12.95 17.46
CA TRP A 774 11.78 14.39 17.28
C TRP A 774 12.15 15.10 18.60
N LYS A 775 11.45 14.77 19.67
CA LYS A 775 11.70 15.31 21.00
C LYS A 775 13.08 14.95 21.56
N TYR A 776 13.62 13.80 21.19
CA TYR A 776 14.99 13.44 21.54
C TYR A 776 16.02 14.44 21.00
N PHE A 777 15.86 14.87 19.76
CA PHE A 777 16.81 15.78 19.10
C PHE A 777 16.54 17.26 19.37
N LYS A 778 15.29 17.64 19.49
CA LYS A 778 14.86 19.05 19.55
C LYS A 778 14.40 19.48 20.95
N GLY A 779 14.25 18.53 21.88
CA GLY A 779 13.82 18.76 23.26
C GLY A 779 12.34 18.43 23.48
N GLU A 780 11.97 18.10 24.73
CA GLU A 780 10.61 17.63 25.10
C GLU A 780 9.49 18.61 24.75
N GLU A 781 9.77 19.92 24.78
CA GLU A 781 8.82 20.97 24.46
C GLU A 781 8.90 21.45 23.01
N ALA A 782 9.78 20.83 22.19
CA ALA A 782 9.99 21.26 20.84
C ALA A 782 8.75 20.98 19.97
N ILE A 783 8.34 22.01 19.25
CA ILE A 783 7.29 21.95 18.23
C ILE A 783 7.98 21.78 16.87
N MET A 784 7.43 20.96 16.00
CA MET A 784 7.95 20.85 14.64
C MET A 784 7.82 22.19 13.90
N PRO A 785 8.77 22.55 13.03
CA PRO A 785 8.74 23.83 12.33
C PRO A 785 7.48 23.97 11.46
N ALA A 786 7.09 25.21 11.22
CA ALA A 786 6.01 25.49 10.27
C ALA A 786 6.40 24.98 8.87
N PRO A 787 5.46 24.39 8.11
CA PRO A 787 5.77 23.87 6.79
C PRO A 787 6.29 24.98 5.87
N LYS A 788 7.43 24.74 5.25
CA LYS A 788 7.82 25.47 4.06
C LYS A 788 7.03 24.88 2.91
N ARG A 789 6.18 25.72 2.30
CA ARG A 789 5.32 25.28 1.21
C ARG A 789 6.16 24.98 -0.01
N SER A 790 6.03 23.79 -0.58
CA SER A 790 6.45 23.57 -1.95
C SER A 790 5.52 24.35 -2.90
N ALA A 791 5.99 24.73 -4.08
CA ALA A 791 5.22 25.43 -5.09
C ALA A 791 3.94 24.69 -5.55
N PHE A 792 3.73 23.47 -5.08
CA PHE A 792 2.69 22.54 -5.49
C PHE A 792 1.50 22.44 -4.51
N VAL A 793 1.57 23.07 -3.35
CA VAL A 793 0.43 23.08 -2.41
C VAL A 793 -0.54 24.18 -2.81
N ILE A 794 -1.64 23.79 -3.46
CA ILE A 794 -2.76 24.67 -3.72
C ILE A 794 -3.56 24.79 -2.40
N LEU A 795 -3.46 25.94 -1.76
CA LEU A 795 -4.38 26.29 -0.68
C LEU A 795 -5.70 26.72 -1.28
N GLU A 796 -6.78 26.06 -0.87
CA GLU A 796 -8.09 26.66 -1.04
C GLU A 796 -8.09 28.05 -0.39
N LYS A 797 -8.31 29.09 -1.18
CA LYS A 797 -8.58 30.42 -0.63
C LYS A 797 -9.86 30.30 0.22
N LYS A 798 -9.77 30.56 1.52
CA LYS A 798 -10.95 30.89 2.30
C LYS A 798 -11.73 31.92 1.51
N LYS A 799 -12.98 31.63 1.14
CA LYS A 799 -13.92 32.65 0.80
C LYS A 799 -13.96 33.58 2.01
N LYS A 800 -13.60 34.85 1.82
CA LYS A 800 -14.01 35.89 2.75
C LYS A 800 -15.53 35.86 2.75
N ASP A 801 -16.14 35.60 3.88
CA ASP A 801 -17.52 35.95 4.12
C ASP A 801 -17.54 37.48 4.06
N ASP A 802 -18.04 38.01 2.95
CA ASP A 802 -18.47 39.40 2.87
C ASP A 802 -19.84 39.44 3.54
N ASP A 803 -19.83 39.61 4.86
CA ASP A 803 -20.95 40.14 5.61
C ASP A 803 -20.69 41.63 5.76
N ASP A 804 -21.44 42.44 5.01
CA ASP A 804 -21.99 43.75 5.33
C ASP A 804 -23.46 43.82 4.87
#